data_2567649177b8a767317fe90c7457091e
#
_entry.id   2567649177b8a767317fe90c7457091e
#
_cell.length_a   1.000
_cell.length_b   1.000
_cell.length_c   1.000
_cell.angle_alpha   90.00
_cell.angle_beta   90.00
_cell.angle_gamma   90.00
#
_symmetry.space_group_name_H-M   'P 1'
#
loop_
_entity.id
_entity.type
_entity.pdbx_description
1 polymer ?
#
loop_
_entity_poly.entity_id
_entity_poly.type
_entity_poly.pdbx_seq_one_letter_code
_entity_poly.pdbx_strand_id
1 'polypeptide(L)'
;MRALFLVNFVLCVFLPFSATAQTTKSHGIAIHGEPSYSADFTHFNYVNPDAPKGGEIRIASEGTFDSFNPYIIKGVPGPGFTPESLLVSSADEAASAYGLIAESLEWPEDRSWVIFTLRPEAKWHDGVPITVDDVIFSWETIRNDAGPYVKNYYAILKNVEKVGDNQVKFTSGEPGNREFPIRAGSLPILAKHYWESRDFSKSTLEPPLGSGPYKITDFEAGRYVVQERVKDYWGKDLPVNKGQDNFDKIKTTYYHDDDVIKLAIKSGEIDYRNERSSSAWAQDYDVPAITKGWLKKESIPHKRPQGIQGFFYNTRRDIFKDPKVREAIGYVYDFEWSNKNLSFGLLTRTTNYFGNSELSSTGIPKGRELEILEQYRGKIPDSLFTETFHVPTSDGNGWPRHNYRKAFELLAEAGWVVKDLKLVNNKTGEQMAFEMLVSSKGMERTILPFVTSLSKLGIDARIRLVDRSQYINRIRDFDYDIVIIKLSASITPGTEQRGFWTSETADKKGSGNFAGIKDPVIDELVEAIANADDRKELVATVRALDRVLLWGYYVIPQFHTEDDRVLYWDKFSRPEVTPWRGTSTSYWWFDSDKEAALMTSMAKNELTQEADATKTNEPPVTETSETNEPFFDPLIVDTFLNNFEKLGLNPKTLKDLFTFQIFADPNAFFKKDNWRPYALGISLLIIGRWLIRRRRRNRGQI
;
A
#
# COMPACT_ATOMS: atom_id res chain seq x y z
N MET A 1 58.77 -16.89 -78.74
CA MET A 1 57.53 -16.22 -78.42
C MET A 1 57.38 -16.23 -76.90
N ARG A 2 57.57 -15.06 -76.22
CA ARG A 2 57.44 -14.90 -74.74
C ARG A 2 56.08 -14.29 -74.47
N ALA A 3 55.25 -14.98 -73.76
CA ALA A 3 53.94 -14.47 -73.27
C ALA A 3 54.15 -13.73 -71.97
N LEU A 4 53.79 -12.46 -71.92
CA LEU A 4 53.75 -11.60 -70.71
C LEU A 4 52.43 -11.83 -70.01
N PHE A 5 52.41 -12.33 -68.71
CA PHE A 5 51.26 -12.33 -67.84
C PHE A 5 51.27 -11.02 -67.08
N LEU A 6 50.26 -10.16 -67.29
CA LEU A 6 49.93 -9.01 -66.43
C LEU A 6 49.07 -9.50 -65.29
N VAL A 7 49.57 -9.44 -64.05
CA VAL A 7 48.79 -9.64 -62.83
C VAL A 7 48.27 -8.29 -62.43
N ASN A 8 46.96 -8.10 -62.54
CA ASN A 8 46.21 -6.96 -61.91
C ASN A 8 46.02 -7.17 -60.46
N PHE A 9 46.75 -6.43 -59.62
CA PHE A 9 46.57 -6.38 -58.17
C PHE A 9 45.42 -5.39 -57.82
N VAL A 10 44.21 -5.89 -57.53
CA VAL A 10 43.09 -5.07 -57.05
C VAL A 10 43.34 -4.79 -55.59
N LEU A 11 43.70 -3.56 -55.24
CA LEU A 11 43.85 -3.07 -53.86
C LEU A 11 42.45 -2.78 -53.31
N CYS A 12 41.83 -3.72 -52.59
CA CYS A 12 40.61 -3.47 -51.81
C CYS A 12 40.95 -2.57 -50.62
N VAL A 13 40.66 -1.29 -50.72
CA VAL A 13 40.70 -0.35 -49.60
C VAL A 13 39.48 -0.68 -48.69
N PHE A 14 39.72 -1.41 -47.60
CA PHE A 14 38.76 -1.51 -46.52
C PHE A 14 38.68 -0.17 -45.80
N LEU A 15 37.70 0.67 -46.14
CA LEU A 15 37.29 1.79 -45.32
C LEU A 15 36.57 1.19 -44.10
N PRO A 16 36.96 1.50 -42.86
CA PRO A 16 36.19 1.10 -41.71
C PRO A 16 34.85 1.88 -41.77
N PHE A 17 33.76 1.18 -42.03
CA PHE A 17 32.45 1.69 -41.80
C PHE A 17 32.33 1.82 -40.24
N SER A 18 32.60 2.99 -39.70
CA SER A 18 32.17 3.34 -38.36
C SER A 18 30.65 3.41 -38.41
N ALA A 19 29.97 2.31 -38.08
CA ALA A 19 28.56 2.34 -37.78
C ALA A 19 28.39 3.27 -36.57
N THR A 20 27.99 4.52 -36.82
CA THR A 20 27.50 5.38 -35.76
C THR A 20 26.27 4.69 -35.23
N ALA A 21 26.34 4.17 -34.00
CA ALA A 21 25.20 3.61 -33.32
C ALA A 21 24.09 4.66 -33.35
N GLN A 22 22.93 4.30 -33.89
CA GLN A 22 21.78 5.19 -33.97
C GLN A 22 21.30 5.49 -32.54
N THR A 23 21.31 6.76 -32.16
CA THR A 23 20.81 7.21 -30.86
C THR A 23 19.43 7.83 -31.01
N THR A 24 18.62 7.69 -30.01
CA THR A 24 17.32 8.35 -29.87
C THR A 24 17.44 9.48 -28.85
N LYS A 25 17.01 10.69 -29.25
CA LYS A 25 16.91 11.84 -28.35
C LYS A 25 15.45 12.26 -28.22
N SER A 26 14.96 12.45 -26.96
CA SER A 26 13.55 12.77 -26.70
C SER A 26 13.38 13.59 -25.42
N HIS A 27 12.19 14.17 -25.25
CA HIS A 27 11.70 14.86 -24.04
C HIS A 27 11.19 13.89 -22.96
N GLY A 28 10.98 12.64 -23.34
CA GLY A 28 10.47 11.57 -22.48
C GLY A 28 10.81 10.20 -23.04
N ILE A 29 10.52 9.16 -22.27
CA ILE A 29 10.80 7.77 -22.65
C ILE A 29 9.71 6.84 -22.11
N ALA A 30 9.40 5.78 -22.85
CA ALA A 30 8.60 4.65 -22.39
C ALA A 30 9.46 3.37 -22.35
N ILE A 31 9.14 2.44 -21.44
CA ILE A 31 9.81 1.12 -21.42
C ILE A 31 9.48 0.37 -22.70
N HIS A 32 8.23 0.44 -23.17
CA HIS A 32 7.75 -0.17 -24.40
C HIS A 32 7.00 0.86 -25.25
N GLY A 33 7.38 0.97 -26.51
CA GLY A 33 6.78 1.94 -27.43
C GLY A 33 7.25 3.37 -27.19
N GLU A 34 6.39 4.33 -27.55
CA GLU A 34 6.65 5.75 -27.43
C GLU A 34 5.83 6.35 -26.27
N PRO A 35 6.30 7.42 -25.61
CA PRO A 35 5.49 8.18 -24.67
C PRO A 35 4.21 8.72 -25.31
N SER A 36 3.07 8.71 -24.60
CA SER A 36 1.78 9.17 -25.15
C SER A 36 1.69 10.69 -25.30
N TYR A 37 2.42 11.44 -24.48
CA TYR A 37 2.45 12.89 -24.58
C TYR A 37 3.57 13.33 -25.50
N SER A 38 3.23 14.13 -26.52
CA SER A 38 4.18 14.70 -27.49
C SER A 38 5.11 15.73 -26.84
N ALA A 39 6.19 16.10 -27.52
CA ALA A 39 7.17 17.05 -26.98
C ALA A 39 6.61 18.45 -26.69
N ASP A 40 5.50 18.82 -27.31
CA ASP A 40 4.79 20.09 -27.16
C ASP A 40 3.57 20.02 -26.25
N PHE A 41 3.39 18.92 -25.47
CA PHE A 41 2.28 18.84 -24.53
C PHE A 41 2.34 19.96 -23.48
N THR A 42 1.18 20.43 -23.05
CA THR A 42 1.07 21.58 -22.14
C THR A 42 0.79 21.20 -20.70
N HIS A 43 0.19 20.04 -20.46
CA HIS A 43 -0.12 19.47 -19.16
C HIS A 43 -0.58 18.02 -19.31
N PHE A 44 -0.59 17.26 -18.25
CA PHE A 44 -1.18 15.92 -18.23
C PHE A 44 -2.71 15.98 -18.30
N ASN A 45 -3.35 15.01 -18.95
CA ASN A 45 -4.80 14.98 -19.15
C ASN A 45 -5.64 14.85 -17.88
N TYR A 46 -5.04 14.38 -16.79
CA TYR A 46 -5.69 14.13 -15.50
C TYR A 46 -5.58 15.29 -14.52
N VAL A 47 -5.12 16.45 -14.93
CA VAL A 47 -5.04 17.65 -14.11
C VAL A 47 -5.96 18.76 -14.65
N ASN A 48 -6.33 19.70 -13.80
CA ASN A 48 -6.86 20.97 -14.23
C ASN A 48 -5.71 21.98 -14.34
N PRO A 49 -5.30 22.41 -15.55
CA PRO A 49 -4.18 23.35 -15.71
C PRO A 49 -4.43 24.70 -15.08
N ASP A 50 -5.71 25.07 -14.88
CA ASP A 50 -6.16 26.35 -14.32
C ASP A 50 -6.58 26.19 -12.85
N ALA A 51 -6.24 25.08 -12.21
CA ALA A 51 -6.54 24.85 -10.80
C ALA A 51 -5.98 25.99 -9.92
N PRO A 52 -6.81 26.65 -9.10
CA PRO A 52 -6.36 27.75 -8.25
C PRO A 52 -5.32 27.24 -7.23
N LYS A 53 -4.31 28.05 -7.00
CA LYS A 53 -3.32 27.79 -5.95
C LYS A 53 -3.77 28.48 -4.67
N GLY A 54 -3.80 27.76 -3.55
CA GLY A 54 -4.20 28.34 -2.28
C GLY A 54 -4.70 27.33 -1.26
N GLY A 55 -5.04 27.82 -0.08
CA GLY A 55 -5.62 27.04 1.00
C GLY A 55 -4.69 26.03 1.66
N GLU A 56 -5.27 25.29 2.59
CA GLU A 56 -4.60 24.27 3.39
C GLU A 56 -5.35 22.94 3.27
N ILE A 57 -4.57 21.84 3.23
CA ILE A 57 -5.08 20.49 3.45
C ILE A 57 -4.44 19.89 4.69
N ARG A 58 -5.28 19.39 5.62
CA ARG A 58 -4.85 18.69 6.84
C ARG A 58 -5.08 17.21 6.66
N ILE A 59 -4.00 16.44 6.79
CA ILE A 59 -4.01 14.97 6.64
C ILE A 59 -3.46 14.32 7.91
N ALA A 60 -3.72 13.03 8.07
CA ALA A 60 -3.24 12.25 9.20
C ALA A 60 -2.21 11.20 8.80
N SER A 61 -1.34 10.88 9.74
CA SER A 61 -0.49 9.70 9.71
C SER A 61 -0.59 8.95 11.02
N GLU A 62 -0.51 7.62 10.99
CA GLU A 62 -0.46 6.79 12.20
C GLU A 62 0.99 6.60 12.64
N GLY A 63 1.22 6.62 13.96
CA GLY A 63 2.53 6.39 14.56
C GLY A 63 3.31 7.68 14.86
N THR A 64 4.55 7.76 14.41
CA THR A 64 5.49 8.83 14.77
C THR A 64 6.54 9.02 13.68
N PHE A 65 7.37 10.05 13.81
CA PHE A 65 8.59 10.25 13.00
C PHE A 65 9.72 10.82 13.88
N ASP A 66 10.96 10.48 13.52
CA ASP A 66 12.18 10.96 14.16
C ASP A 66 13.31 11.26 13.16
N SER A 67 12.99 11.30 11.87
CA SER A 67 13.89 11.63 10.78
C SER A 67 13.14 12.26 9.62
N PHE A 68 13.83 13.09 8.80
CA PHE A 68 13.36 13.52 7.49
C PHE A 68 14.07 12.81 6.33
N ASN A 69 15.04 11.93 6.60
CA ASN A 69 15.72 11.18 5.55
C ASN A 69 15.05 9.81 5.31
N PRO A 70 14.33 9.61 4.19
CA PRO A 70 13.65 8.34 3.90
C PRO A 70 14.56 7.29 3.24
N TYR A 71 15.79 7.63 2.91
CA TYR A 71 16.70 6.77 2.15
C TYR A 71 17.61 5.90 3.01
N ILE A 72 17.56 6.03 4.33
CA ILE A 72 18.38 5.29 5.28
C ILE A 72 17.57 4.27 6.08
N ILE A 73 18.24 3.35 6.77
CA ILE A 73 17.56 2.35 7.61
C ILE A 73 17.13 2.91 8.96
N LYS A 74 17.92 3.84 9.51
CA LYS A 74 17.72 4.34 10.87
C LYS A 74 16.67 5.44 10.90
N GLY A 75 15.81 5.39 11.93
CA GLY A 75 14.74 6.35 12.12
C GLY A 75 13.46 6.01 11.35
N VAL A 76 12.39 6.71 11.71
CA VAL A 76 11.09 6.66 11.05
C VAL A 76 10.92 7.96 10.28
N PRO A 77 10.89 7.95 8.94
CA PRO A 77 10.87 9.18 8.17
C PRO A 77 9.50 9.89 8.26
N GLY A 78 9.55 11.20 8.54
CA GLY A 78 8.43 12.11 8.34
C GLY A 78 8.28 12.53 6.89
N PRO A 79 7.15 13.16 6.51
CA PRO A 79 6.92 13.69 5.17
C PRO A 79 7.73 14.96 4.91
N GLY A 80 7.86 15.33 3.64
CA GLY A 80 8.35 16.64 3.21
C GLY A 80 9.74 16.69 2.61
N PHE A 81 10.54 15.63 2.71
CA PHE A 81 11.76 15.51 1.94
C PHE A 81 11.54 14.54 0.77
N THR A 82 11.19 15.10 -0.36
CA THR A 82 11.03 14.41 -1.64
C THR A 82 11.93 15.11 -2.67
N PRO A 83 13.22 14.75 -2.73
CA PRO A 83 14.11 15.29 -3.75
C PRO A 83 13.53 15.03 -5.14
N GLU A 84 13.59 16.05 -6.00
CA GLU A 84 13.23 15.86 -7.40
C GLU A 84 14.23 14.94 -8.11
N SER A 85 13.81 14.40 -9.24
CA SER A 85 14.62 13.53 -10.09
C SER A 85 14.76 14.11 -11.51
N LEU A 86 15.59 13.49 -12.33
CA LEU A 86 15.78 13.95 -13.70
C LEU A 86 14.53 13.82 -14.55
N LEU A 87 13.74 12.76 -14.30
CA LEU A 87 12.47 12.49 -14.97
C LEU A 87 11.34 12.32 -13.95
N VAL A 88 10.10 12.58 -14.37
CA VAL A 88 8.87 12.32 -13.62
C VAL A 88 7.93 11.41 -14.40
N SER A 89 7.29 10.44 -13.73
CA SER A 89 6.33 9.52 -14.34
C SER A 89 4.95 10.16 -14.48
N SER A 90 4.21 9.79 -15.54
CA SER A 90 2.78 10.11 -15.67
C SER A 90 1.92 9.15 -14.83
N ALA A 91 0.77 9.62 -14.35
CA ALA A 91 -0.19 8.80 -13.61
C ALA A 91 -1.20 8.07 -14.51
N ASP A 92 -1.26 8.42 -15.79
CA ASP A 92 -2.15 7.82 -16.80
C ASP A 92 -1.42 6.97 -17.85
N GLU A 93 -0.10 6.76 -17.69
CA GLU A 93 0.71 5.88 -18.52
C GLU A 93 1.39 4.79 -17.70
N ALA A 94 1.53 3.63 -18.34
CA ALA A 94 2.01 2.44 -17.66
C ALA A 94 3.46 2.54 -17.19
N ALA A 95 4.33 3.04 -18.03
CA ALA A 95 5.77 3.02 -17.81
C ALA A 95 6.49 4.06 -18.65
N SER A 96 5.99 5.28 -18.62
CA SER A 96 6.59 6.44 -19.28
C SER A 96 7.08 7.43 -18.24
N ALA A 97 8.14 8.15 -18.59
CA ALA A 97 8.67 9.25 -17.79
C ALA A 97 9.08 10.42 -18.71
N TYR A 98 8.92 11.62 -18.20
CA TYR A 98 9.11 12.89 -18.91
C TYR A 98 10.12 13.75 -18.19
N GLY A 99 10.80 14.63 -18.93
CA GLY A 99 11.81 15.50 -18.37
C GLY A 99 11.30 16.43 -17.27
N LEU A 100 11.96 16.39 -16.10
CA LEU A 100 11.75 17.30 -14.98
C LEU A 100 13.01 18.16 -14.81
N ILE A 101 14.00 17.77 -14.00
CA ILE A 101 15.31 18.45 -13.92
C ILE A 101 16.03 18.32 -15.27
N ALA A 102 15.89 17.21 -15.98
CA ALA A 102 16.35 17.08 -17.35
C ALA A 102 15.33 17.66 -18.34
N GLU A 103 15.80 18.40 -19.36
CA GLU A 103 14.97 18.85 -20.47
C GLU A 103 14.83 17.78 -21.55
N SER A 104 15.86 16.93 -21.70
CA SER A 104 15.91 15.85 -22.70
C SER A 104 16.83 14.72 -22.25
N LEU A 105 16.64 13.56 -22.87
CA LEU A 105 17.50 12.40 -22.70
C LEU A 105 17.85 11.80 -24.05
N GLU A 106 19.04 11.17 -24.15
CA GLU A 106 19.56 10.51 -25.35
C GLU A 106 20.10 9.13 -24.98
N TRP A 107 19.78 8.09 -25.77
CA TRP A 107 20.20 6.72 -25.54
C TRP A 107 20.37 5.92 -26.83
N PRO A 108 21.25 4.89 -26.86
CA PRO A 108 21.35 3.95 -27.96
C PRO A 108 20.25 2.88 -27.91
N GLU A 109 20.06 2.16 -29.00
CA GLU A 109 19.06 1.10 -29.10
C GLU A 109 19.25 0.03 -28.03
N ASP A 110 20.50 -0.36 -27.74
CA ASP A 110 20.84 -1.36 -26.72
C ASP A 110 20.74 -0.84 -25.25
N ARG A 111 20.38 0.45 -25.07
CA ARG A 111 20.25 1.09 -23.75
C ARG A 111 21.46 0.86 -22.83
N SER A 112 22.65 0.70 -23.38
CA SER A 112 23.90 0.54 -22.63
C SER A 112 24.30 1.80 -21.86
N TRP A 113 23.78 2.96 -22.29
CA TRP A 113 23.95 4.24 -21.60
C TRP A 113 22.75 5.17 -21.86
N VAL A 114 22.63 6.21 -21.02
CA VAL A 114 21.71 7.34 -21.23
C VAL A 114 22.40 8.62 -20.85
N ILE A 115 22.25 9.67 -21.66
CA ILE A 115 22.71 11.03 -21.38
C ILE A 115 21.48 11.88 -21.09
N PHE A 116 21.49 12.59 -19.97
CA PHE A 116 20.49 13.61 -19.63
C PHE A 116 21.08 14.99 -19.83
N THR A 117 20.33 15.88 -20.47
CA THR A 117 20.66 17.31 -20.57
C THR A 117 19.84 18.06 -19.51
N LEU A 118 20.51 18.73 -18.57
CA LEU A 118 19.86 19.42 -17.47
C LEU A 118 19.30 20.77 -17.93
N ARG A 119 18.17 21.16 -17.31
CA ARG A 119 17.55 22.49 -17.51
C ARG A 119 18.40 23.56 -16.82
N PRO A 120 18.75 24.65 -17.51
CA PRO A 120 19.54 25.74 -16.90
C PRO A 120 18.75 26.51 -15.82
N GLU A 121 17.41 26.49 -15.85
CA GLU A 121 16.54 27.14 -14.88
C GLU A 121 16.37 26.35 -13.57
N ALA A 122 16.76 25.05 -13.54
CA ALA A 122 16.62 24.21 -12.36
C ALA A 122 17.51 24.71 -11.20
N LYS A 123 16.89 24.94 -10.03
CA LYS A 123 17.58 25.48 -8.86
C LYS A 123 17.03 24.92 -7.54
N TRP A 124 17.86 24.90 -6.55
CA TRP A 124 17.52 24.59 -5.16
C TRP A 124 16.68 25.69 -4.51
N HIS A 125 16.06 25.42 -3.36
CA HIS A 125 15.26 26.41 -2.60
C HIS A 125 16.07 27.61 -2.10
N ASP A 126 17.37 27.50 -2.01
CA ASP A 126 18.29 28.59 -1.68
C ASP A 126 18.74 29.41 -2.89
N GLY A 127 18.27 29.04 -4.08
CA GLY A 127 18.56 29.71 -5.34
C GLY A 127 19.81 29.24 -6.08
N VAL A 128 20.59 28.31 -5.50
CA VAL A 128 21.76 27.71 -6.15
C VAL A 128 21.30 26.84 -7.34
N PRO A 129 21.91 26.95 -8.53
CA PRO A 129 21.57 26.11 -9.67
C PRO A 129 21.83 24.62 -9.39
N ILE A 130 20.98 23.75 -9.95
CA ILE A 130 21.23 22.31 -9.97
C ILE A 130 22.21 21.99 -11.10
N THR A 131 23.25 21.25 -10.79
CA THR A 131 24.37 20.97 -11.70
C THR A 131 24.60 19.48 -11.90
N VAL A 132 25.42 19.14 -12.91
CA VAL A 132 25.88 17.77 -13.12
C VAL A 132 26.63 17.22 -11.90
N ASP A 133 27.31 18.08 -11.15
CA ASP A 133 28.03 17.66 -9.94
C ASP A 133 27.08 17.22 -8.83
N ASP A 134 25.85 17.80 -8.74
CA ASP A 134 24.82 17.34 -7.83
C ASP A 134 24.32 15.94 -8.21
N VAL A 135 24.18 15.66 -9.51
CA VAL A 135 23.74 14.34 -10.01
C VAL A 135 24.79 13.27 -9.71
N ILE A 136 26.07 13.54 -9.96
CA ILE A 136 27.16 12.60 -9.66
C ILE A 136 27.24 12.36 -8.14
N PHE A 137 27.21 13.43 -7.35
CA PHE A 137 27.20 13.36 -5.88
C PHE A 137 26.03 12.51 -5.37
N SER A 138 24.83 12.69 -5.95
CA SER A 138 23.64 11.93 -5.55
C SER A 138 23.81 10.44 -5.79
N TRP A 139 24.32 10.06 -6.95
CA TRP A 139 24.60 8.67 -7.29
C TRP A 139 25.62 8.05 -6.32
N GLU A 140 26.72 8.73 -6.05
CA GLU A 140 27.75 8.29 -5.10
C GLU A 140 27.17 8.10 -3.70
N THR A 141 26.40 9.10 -3.21
CA THR A 141 25.76 9.06 -1.88
C THR A 141 24.75 7.92 -1.77
N ILE A 142 23.86 7.76 -2.75
CA ILE A 142 22.87 6.68 -2.75
C ILE A 142 23.57 5.31 -2.79
N ARG A 143 24.60 5.16 -3.62
CA ARG A 143 25.37 3.91 -3.73
C ARG A 143 26.11 3.55 -2.44
N ASN A 144 26.65 4.53 -1.73
CA ASN A 144 27.53 4.30 -0.58
C ASN A 144 26.76 4.31 0.76
N ASP A 145 25.80 5.22 0.95
CA ASP A 145 25.25 5.57 2.26
C ASP A 145 23.76 5.28 2.42
N ALA A 146 23.01 5.02 1.34
CA ALA A 146 21.60 4.67 1.44
C ALA A 146 21.36 3.26 2.02
N GLY A 147 20.13 2.98 2.41
CA GLY A 147 19.71 1.64 2.87
C GLY A 147 19.79 0.58 1.77
N PRO A 148 19.92 -0.72 2.12
CA PRO A 148 20.13 -1.81 1.17
C PRO A 148 19.07 -1.89 0.06
N TYR A 149 17.81 -1.61 0.36
CA TYR A 149 16.73 -1.61 -0.62
C TYR A 149 16.98 -0.57 -1.71
N VAL A 150 17.34 0.67 -1.32
CA VAL A 150 17.63 1.77 -2.24
C VAL A 150 18.89 1.49 -3.05
N LYS A 151 19.96 1.02 -2.40
CA LYS A 151 21.20 0.61 -3.06
C LYS A 151 20.95 -0.45 -4.13
N ASN A 152 20.19 -1.48 -3.81
CA ASN A 152 19.87 -2.57 -4.75
C ASN A 152 19.03 -2.06 -5.92
N TYR A 153 18.09 -1.14 -5.68
CA TYR A 153 17.28 -0.56 -6.76
C TYR A 153 18.12 0.18 -7.79
N TYR A 154 19.14 0.94 -7.34
CA TYR A 154 20.04 1.69 -8.23
C TYR A 154 21.33 0.96 -8.58
N ALA A 155 21.51 -0.31 -8.23
CA ALA A 155 22.73 -1.08 -8.52
C ALA A 155 23.03 -1.24 -10.03
N ILE A 156 22.00 -1.14 -10.86
CA ILE A 156 22.15 -1.14 -12.32
C ILE A 156 22.93 0.07 -12.87
N LEU A 157 23.00 1.18 -12.11
CA LEU A 157 23.75 2.38 -12.46
C LEU A 157 25.25 2.15 -12.19
N LYS A 158 25.99 1.62 -13.18
CA LYS A 158 27.38 1.21 -13.02
C LYS A 158 28.34 2.39 -12.92
N ASN A 159 28.12 3.41 -13.74
CA ASN A 159 28.94 4.61 -13.78
C ASN A 159 28.08 5.85 -14.10
N VAL A 160 28.48 6.99 -13.56
CA VAL A 160 27.89 8.31 -13.83
C VAL A 160 29.01 9.29 -14.07
N GLU A 161 29.01 9.99 -15.18
CA GLU A 161 30.10 10.90 -15.58
C GLU A 161 29.58 12.16 -16.28
N LYS A 162 30.31 13.25 -16.13
CA LYS A 162 30.08 14.48 -16.86
C LYS A 162 30.59 14.36 -18.28
N VAL A 163 29.73 14.66 -19.27
CA VAL A 163 30.07 14.64 -20.69
C VAL A 163 29.89 16.00 -21.38
N GLY A 164 29.34 16.97 -20.67
CA GLY A 164 29.16 18.36 -21.11
C GLY A 164 28.88 19.25 -19.88
N ASP A 165 28.78 20.56 -20.07
CA ASP A 165 28.57 21.48 -18.92
C ASP A 165 27.23 21.23 -18.19
N ASN A 166 26.18 20.87 -18.96
CA ASN A 166 24.86 20.51 -18.45
C ASN A 166 24.46 19.06 -18.84
N GLN A 167 25.41 18.21 -19.20
CA GLN A 167 25.14 16.84 -19.64
C GLN A 167 25.81 15.82 -18.75
N VAL A 168 25.01 14.86 -18.25
CA VAL A 168 25.44 13.73 -17.42
C VAL A 168 25.11 12.42 -18.12
N LYS A 169 26.09 11.51 -18.19
CA LYS A 169 25.95 10.18 -18.77
C LYS A 169 25.93 9.13 -17.69
N PHE A 170 24.91 8.27 -17.74
CA PHE A 170 24.82 7.05 -16.96
C PHE A 170 25.17 5.85 -17.85
N THR A 171 25.93 4.92 -17.31
CA THR A 171 26.28 3.65 -17.98
C THR A 171 25.59 2.51 -17.26
N SER A 172 24.92 1.63 -18.00
CA SER A 172 24.24 0.45 -17.49
C SER A 172 25.21 -0.64 -17.05
N GLY A 173 24.91 -1.31 -15.95
CA GLY A 173 25.51 -2.59 -15.57
C GLY A 173 24.94 -3.79 -16.33
N GLU A 174 23.77 -3.59 -16.98
CA GLU A 174 23.01 -4.60 -17.72
C GLU A 174 22.57 -4.01 -19.08
N PRO A 175 23.43 -4.00 -20.10
CA PRO A 175 23.05 -3.57 -21.44
C PRO A 175 21.83 -4.37 -21.93
N GLY A 176 20.93 -3.70 -22.66
CA GLY A 176 19.65 -4.29 -23.08
C GLY A 176 18.51 -4.13 -22.08
N ASN A 177 18.78 -3.77 -20.82
CA ASN A 177 17.72 -3.56 -19.83
C ASN A 177 16.91 -2.29 -20.14
N ARG A 178 15.64 -2.49 -20.50
CA ARG A 178 14.74 -1.41 -20.94
C ARG A 178 14.32 -0.45 -19.82
N GLU A 179 14.39 -0.88 -18.57
CA GLU A 179 14.09 -0.05 -17.40
C GLU A 179 15.22 0.93 -17.06
N PHE A 180 16.44 0.64 -17.51
CA PHE A 180 17.65 1.38 -17.11
C PHE A 180 17.52 2.89 -17.28
N PRO A 181 17.09 3.46 -18.44
CA PRO A 181 17.02 4.92 -18.60
C PRO A 181 16.00 5.58 -17.64
N ILE A 182 14.84 4.93 -17.44
CA ILE A 182 13.82 5.43 -16.48
C ILE A 182 14.35 5.33 -15.05
N ARG A 183 15.02 4.23 -14.72
CA ARG A 183 15.61 4.03 -13.38
C ARG A 183 16.73 5.04 -13.12
N ALA A 184 17.57 5.33 -14.10
CA ALA A 184 18.56 6.42 -14.01
C ALA A 184 17.89 7.78 -13.84
N GLY A 185 16.83 8.05 -14.62
CA GLY A 185 16.07 9.28 -14.54
C GLY A 185 15.29 9.46 -13.23
N SER A 186 15.01 8.37 -12.49
CA SER A 186 14.32 8.41 -11.18
C SER A 186 15.26 8.61 -9.98
N LEU A 187 16.58 8.73 -10.21
CA LEU A 187 17.54 8.96 -9.13
C LEU A 187 17.16 10.26 -8.37
N PRO A 188 16.98 10.20 -7.02
CA PRO A 188 16.74 11.41 -6.24
C PRO A 188 17.98 12.31 -6.27
N ILE A 189 17.81 13.55 -6.70
CA ILE A 189 18.93 14.49 -6.82
C ILE A 189 19.09 15.24 -5.49
N LEU A 190 20.30 15.22 -4.95
CA LEU A 190 20.67 15.76 -3.65
C LEU A 190 21.57 16.98 -3.85
N ALA A 191 21.35 18.06 -3.09
CA ALA A 191 22.18 19.25 -3.13
C ALA A 191 23.58 18.95 -2.57
N LYS A 192 24.60 18.90 -3.42
CA LYS A 192 25.98 18.61 -3.03
C LYS A 192 26.47 19.59 -1.96
N HIS A 193 26.31 20.89 -2.18
CA HIS A 193 26.76 21.95 -1.27
C HIS A 193 26.08 21.89 0.13
N TYR A 194 24.91 21.27 0.23
CA TYR A 194 24.22 21.02 1.51
C TYR A 194 24.71 19.74 2.18
N TRP A 195 24.80 18.64 1.41
CA TRP A 195 25.05 17.31 1.95
C TRP A 195 26.52 16.98 2.15
N GLU A 196 27.46 17.59 1.39
CA GLU A 196 28.89 17.30 1.50
C GLU A 196 29.49 17.58 2.90
N SER A 197 28.85 18.46 3.70
CA SER A 197 29.22 18.77 5.08
C SER A 197 28.42 17.98 6.12
N ARG A 198 27.53 17.06 5.70
CA ARG A 198 26.60 16.31 6.54
C ARG A 198 26.72 14.81 6.29
N ASP A 199 26.50 14.02 7.33
CA ASP A 199 26.48 12.55 7.23
C ASP A 199 25.10 12.07 6.79
N PHE A 200 24.96 11.73 5.50
CA PHE A 200 23.71 11.26 4.90
C PHE A 200 23.18 9.99 5.55
N SER A 201 24.04 9.15 6.13
CA SER A 201 23.66 7.87 6.75
C SER A 201 22.98 8.04 8.13
N LYS A 202 22.94 9.25 8.66
CA LYS A 202 22.35 9.55 9.96
C LYS A 202 20.91 10.08 9.83
N SER A 203 20.06 9.66 10.78
CA SER A 203 18.75 10.28 10.96
C SER A 203 18.92 11.76 11.33
N THR A 204 18.07 12.63 10.77
CA THR A 204 18.08 14.06 11.04
C THR A 204 16.66 14.59 11.10
N LEU A 205 16.44 15.53 12.03
CA LEU A 205 15.25 16.38 12.08
C LEU A 205 15.52 17.79 11.55
N GLU A 206 16.72 18.05 11.03
CA GLU A 206 16.98 19.25 10.23
C GLU A 206 16.25 19.09 8.89
N PRO A 207 15.34 20.02 8.50
CA PRO A 207 14.67 19.96 7.21
C PRO A 207 15.68 20.01 6.07
N PRO A 208 15.77 18.95 5.23
CA PRO A 208 16.76 18.92 4.16
C PRO A 208 16.43 19.94 3.06
N LEU A 209 17.50 20.49 2.44
CA LEU A 209 17.39 21.36 1.29
C LEU A 209 16.80 20.58 0.09
N GLY A 210 15.71 21.06 -0.46
CA GLY A 210 15.03 20.52 -1.63
C GLY A 210 15.01 21.48 -2.82
N SER A 211 14.44 21.03 -3.92
CA SER A 211 14.22 21.81 -5.15
C SER A 211 12.75 21.84 -5.58
N GLY A 212 11.90 21.00 -4.98
CA GLY A 212 10.53 20.75 -5.39
C GLY A 212 9.51 21.81 -4.95
N PRO A 213 8.21 21.57 -5.23
CA PRO A 213 7.15 22.55 -5.02
C PRO A 213 6.84 22.85 -3.55
N TYR A 214 7.28 22.01 -2.61
CA TYR A 214 7.06 22.18 -1.18
C TYR A 214 8.37 22.13 -0.38
N LYS A 215 8.39 22.83 0.75
CA LYS A 215 9.45 22.75 1.77
C LYS A 215 8.85 22.64 3.16
N ILE A 216 9.56 21.99 4.07
CA ILE A 216 9.20 21.92 5.50
C ILE A 216 9.45 23.28 6.12
N THR A 217 8.42 23.88 6.74
CA THR A 217 8.51 25.19 7.40
C THR A 217 8.29 25.14 8.89
N ASP A 218 7.57 24.13 9.39
CA ASP A 218 7.30 23.94 10.80
C ASP A 218 7.08 22.46 11.11
N PHE A 219 7.49 22.00 12.29
CA PHE A 219 7.26 20.66 12.76
C PHE A 219 7.44 20.51 14.27
N GLU A 220 6.79 19.51 14.82
CA GLU A 220 7.09 18.98 16.15
C GLU A 220 7.32 17.46 16.02
N ALA A 221 8.52 17.01 16.38
CA ALA A 221 8.93 15.63 16.21
C ALA A 221 7.90 14.65 16.79
N GLY A 222 7.47 13.69 15.97
CA GLY A 222 6.45 12.69 16.31
C GLY A 222 5.01 13.21 16.40
N ARG A 223 4.75 14.51 16.21
CA ARG A 223 3.41 15.10 16.34
C ARG A 223 2.86 15.68 15.04
N TYR A 224 3.59 16.54 14.36
CA TYR A 224 3.14 17.09 13.09
C TYR A 224 4.29 17.60 12.22
N VAL A 225 4.02 17.73 10.93
CA VAL A 225 4.87 18.39 9.94
C VAL A 225 4.01 19.32 9.09
N VAL A 226 4.49 20.54 8.86
CA VAL A 226 3.89 21.52 7.96
C VAL A 226 4.82 21.72 6.78
N GLN A 227 4.27 21.58 5.59
CA GLN A 227 4.93 21.87 4.32
C GLN A 227 4.25 23.06 3.67
N GLU A 228 5.02 24.06 3.24
CA GLU A 228 4.51 25.22 2.52
C GLU A 228 4.98 25.22 1.07
N ARG A 229 4.08 25.62 0.18
CA ARG A 229 4.36 25.71 -1.24
C ARG A 229 5.38 26.82 -1.53
N VAL A 230 6.39 26.48 -2.32
CA VAL A 230 7.41 27.41 -2.79
C VAL A 230 6.81 28.23 -3.94
N LYS A 231 6.52 29.52 -3.69
CA LYS A 231 5.81 30.40 -4.64
C LYS A 231 6.59 30.68 -5.92
N ASP A 232 7.91 30.74 -5.81
CA ASP A 232 8.86 30.93 -6.91
C ASP A 232 9.54 29.63 -7.35
N TYR A 233 8.87 28.51 -7.15
CA TYR A 233 9.34 27.20 -7.59
C TYR A 233 9.72 27.24 -9.08
N TRP A 234 10.95 26.84 -9.39
CA TRP A 234 11.53 26.93 -10.73
C TRP A 234 10.75 26.16 -11.80
N GLY A 235 10.20 25.00 -11.42
CA GLY A 235 9.50 24.09 -12.32
C GLY A 235 7.99 24.28 -12.40
N LYS A 236 7.41 25.34 -11.81
CA LYS A 236 5.95 25.52 -11.68
C LYS A 236 5.19 25.58 -13.03
N ASP A 237 5.84 26.08 -14.08
CA ASP A 237 5.24 26.24 -15.40
C ASP A 237 5.58 25.09 -16.36
N LEU A 238 6.35 24.09 -15.92
CA LEU A 238 6.66 22.92 -16.72
C LEU A 238 5.37 22.10 -16.98
N PRO A 239 5.19 21.56 -18.20
CA PRO A 239 4.02 20.75 -18.53
C PRO A 239 3.75 19.61 -17.54
N VAL A 240 4.81 19.01 -17.02
CA VAL A 240 4.74 17.91 -16.04
C VAL A 240 4.23 18.33 -14.66
N ASN A 241 4.28 19.63 -14.32
CA ASN A 241 3.90 20.16 -13.00
C ASN A 241 2.63 21.00 -13.04
N LYS A 242 2.21 21.42 -14.25
CA LYS A 242 1.06 22.30 -14.42
C LYS A 242 -0.21 21.63 -13.90
N GLY A 243 -1.00 22.34 -13.09
CA GLY A 243 -2.23 21.84 -12.47
C GLY A 243 -2.03 20.91 -11.27
N GLN A 244 -0.78 20.73 -10.80
CA GLN A 244 -0.44 19.95 -9.62
C GLN A 244 0.03 20.85 -8.46
N ASP A 245 0.10 20.29 -7.24
CA ASP A 245 0.65 20.96 -6.04
C ASP A 245 -0.06 22.30 -5.75
N ASN A 246 -1.39 22.23 -5.64
CA ASN A 246 -2.23 23.41 -5.64
C ASN A 246 -2.41 24.03 -4.23
N PHE A 247 -2.19 23.29 -3.15
CA PHE A 247 -2.33 23.77 -1.79
C PHE A 247 -1.17 24.69 -1.40
N ASP A 248 -1.45 25.79 -0.69
CA ASP A 248 -0.38 26.62 -0.10
C ASP A 248 0.27 25.90 1.07
N LYS A 249 -0.50 25.07 1.79
CA LYS A 249 -0.03 24.40 2.99
C LYS A 249 -0.58 22.97 3.07
N ILE A 250 0.31 22.04 3.40
CA ILE A 250 -0.02 20.64 3.73
C ILE A 250 0.41 20.40 5.18
N LYS A 251 -0.55 20.13 6.07
CA LYS A 251 -0.27 19.79 7.46
C LYS A 251 -0.54 18.31 7.68
N THR A 252 0.51 17.56 8.03
CA THR A 252 0.41 16.15 8.44
C THR A 252 0.47 16.05 9.95
N THR A 253 -0.60 15.57 10.59
CA THR A 253 -0.67 15.34 12.04
C THR A 253 -0.55 13.85 12.32
N TYR A 254 0.28 13.49 13.31
CA TYR A 254 0.50 12.11 13.73
C TYR A 254 -0.40 11.75 14.90
N TYR A 255 -1.01 10.59 14.80
CA TYR A 255 -1.89 10.03 15.83
C TYR A 255 -1.39 8.66 16.26
N HIS A 256 -1.64 8.31 17.51
CA HIS A 256 -1.17 7.06 18.10
C HIS A 256 -1.78 5.82 17.41
N ASP A 257 -3.04 5.92 17.01
CA ASP A 257 -3.78 4.81 16.38
C ASP A 257 -4.82 5.31 15.39
N ASP A 258 -5.31 4.37 14.58
CA ASP A 258 -6.29 4.62 13.52
C ASP A 258 -7.66 5.03 14.05
N ASP A 259 -8.07 4.60 15.26
CA ASP A 259 -9.38 4.96 15.82
C ASP A 259 -9.45 6.46 16.15
N VAL A 260 -8.34 7.04 16.61
CA VAL A 260 -8.24 8.50 16.81
C VAL A 260 -8.28 9.25 15.48
N ILE A 261 -7.64 8.73 14.42
CA ILE A 261 -7.71 9.34 13.07
C ILE A 261 -9.16 9.35 12.55
N LYS A 262 -9.92 8.27 12.79
CA LYS A 262 -11.36 8.23 12.44
C LYS A 262 -12.19 9.28 13.19
N LEU A 263 -11.85 9.60 14.42
CA LEU A 263 -12.48 10.70 15.15
C LEU A 263 -12.08 12.06 14.59
N ALA A 264 -10.79 12.24 14.26
CA ALA A 264 -10.27 13.49 13.72
C ALA A 264 -10.91 13.88 12.37
N ILE A 265 -11.16 12.92 11.47
CA ILE A 265 -11.87 13.23 10.20
C ILE A 265 -13.34 13.57 10.46
N LYS A 266 -14.01 12.91 11.42
CA LYS A 266 -15.40 13.18 11.76
C LYS A 266 -15.60 14.56 12.41
N SER A 267 -14.62 15.02 13.19
CA SER A 267 -14.66 16.32 13.87
C SER A 267 -14.16 17.48 13.00
N GLY A 268 -13.58 17.21 11.82
CA GLY A 268 -12.98 18.23 10.97
C GLY A 268 -11.61 18.70 11.44
N GLU A 269 -10.93 17.95 12.31
CA GLU A 269 -9.54 18.22 12.70
C GLU A 269 -8.58 17.90 11.55
N ILE A 270 -8.89 16.88 10.74
CA ILE A 270 -8.25 16.60 9.46
C ILE A 270 -9.28 16.72 8.32
N ASP A 271 -8.79 16.96 7.11
CA ASP A 271 -9.61 17.29 5.96
C ASP A 271 -9.82 16.14 4.98
N TYR A 272 -8.89 15.19 4.95
CA TYR A 272 -8.87 14.08 3.99
C TYR A 272 -8.40 12.80 4.66
N ARG A 273 -9.05 11.68 4.28
CA ARG A 273 -8.66 10.33 4.68
C ARG A 273 -8.96 9.34 3.56
N ASN A 274 -8.01 8.47 3.26
CA ASN A 274 -8.24 7.26 2.47
C ASN A 274 -8.51 6.10 3.43
N GLU A 275 -9.75 5.56 3.42
CA GLU A 275 -10.18 4.49 4.34
C GLU A 275 -9.88 3.12 3.75
N ARG A 276 -9.00 2.39 4.42
CA ARG A 276 -8.59 1.04 3.99
C ARG A 276 -9.40 -0.08 4.64
N SER A 277 -10.09 0.20 5.75
CA SER A 277 -10.89 -0.78 6.47
C SER A 277 -12.29 -0.88 5.89
N SER A 278 -12.67 -2.04 5.36
CA SER A 278 -14.02 -2.29 4.86
C SER A 278 -15.08 -2.17 5.96
N SER A 279 -14.77 -2.63 7.19
CA SER A 279 -15.70 -2.51 8.32
C SER A 279 -15.90 -1.07 8.74
N ALA A 280 -14.82 -0.28 8.84
CA ALA A 280 -14.93 1.14 9.15
C ALA A 280 -15.71 1.89 8.06
N TRP A 281 -15.39 1.62 6.78
CA TRP A 281 -16.14 2.19 5.66
C TRP A 281 -17.65 1.91 5.74
N ALA A 282 -18.03 0.68 6.10
CA ALA A 282 -19.41 0.27 6.18
C ALA A 282 -20.16 0.84 7.39
N GLN A 283 -19.48 0.98 8.56
CA GLN A 283 -20.17 1.16 9.84
C GLN A 283 -19.77 2.42 10.62
N ASP A 284 -18.52 2.94 10.45
CA ASP A 284 -18.01 3.96 11.37
C ASP A 284 -18.35 5.39 10.95
N TYR A 285 -18.87 5.60 9.74
CA TYR A 285 -19.07 6.92 9.16
C TYR A 285 -20.55 7.32 8.99
N ASP A 286 -21.44 6.76 9.82
CA ASP A 286 -22.82 7.24 9.92
C ASP A 286 -22.88 8.40 10.92
N VAL A 287 -22.52 9.60 10.42
CA VAL A 287 -22.42 10.82 11.23
C VAL A 287 -23.17 11.98 10.57
N PRO A 288 -23.69 12.96 11.37
CA PRO A 288 -24.44 14.10 10.85
C PRO A 288 -23.71 14.89 9.75
N ALA A 289 -22.37 14.97 9.81
CA ALA A 289 -21.57 15.67 8.80
C ALA A 289 -21.74 15.05 7.40
N ILE A 290 -21.89 13.71 7.30
CA ILE A 290 -22.13 13.02 6.01
C ILE A 290 -23.57 13.23 5.55
N THR A 291 -24.56 13.05 6.42
CA THR A 291 -25.98 13.23 6.05
C THR A 291 -26.31 14.65 5.63
N LYS A 292 -25.58 15.64 6.16
CA LYS A 292 -25.68 17.06 5.77
C LYS A 292 -24.83 17.43 4.55
N GLY A 293 -24.05 16.50 4.02
CA GLY A 293 -23.19 16.70 2.87
C GLY A 293 -21.91 17.51 3.14
N TRP A 294 -21.57 17.79 4.41
CA TRP A 294 -20.36 18.51 4.81
C TRP A 294 -19.10 17.69 4.68
N LEU A 295 -19.18 16.42 5.06
CA LEU A 295 -18.14 15.41 4.88
C LEU A 295 -18.57 14.48 3.75
N LYS A 296 -17.82 14.46 2.66
CA LYS A 296 -18.04 13.56 1.54
C LYS A 296 -17.46 12.18 1.84
N LYS A 297 -18.20 11.15 1.42
CA LYS A 297 -17.80 9.75 1.49
C LYS A 297 -17.94 9.15 0.11
N GLU A 298 -16.84 8.97 -0.60
CA GLU A 298 -16.83 8.57 -2.01
C GLU A 298 -15.94 7.37 -2.28
N SER A 299 -16.37 6.53 -3.22
CA SER A 299 -15.62 5.42 -3.77
C SER A 299 -15.18 5.80 -5.18
N ILE A 300 -13.88 6.01 -5.39
CA ILE A 300 -13.30 6.48 -6.65
C ILE A 300 -12.61 5.30 -7.32
N PRO A 301 -13.12 4.81 -8.47
CA PRO A 301 -12.55 3.66 -9.15
C PRO A 301 -11.13 3.93 -9.66
N HIS A 302 -10.30 2.88 -9.66
CA HIS A 302 -8.98 2.89 -10.24
C HIS A 302 -8.71 1.61 -11.06
N LYS A 303 -7.67 1.66 -11.90
CA LYS A 303 -7.23 0.53 -12.74
C LYS A 303 -5.81 0.06 -12.38
N ARG A 304 -5.38 0.27 -11.13
CA ARG A 304 -4.08 -0.22 -10.68
C ARG A 304 -4.05 -1.74 -10.73
N PRO A 305 -2.99 -2.36 -11.28
CA PRO A 305 -2.78 -3.80 -11.12
C PRO A 305 -2.78 -4.16 -9.65
N GLN A 306 -3.55 -5.18 -9.28
CA GLN A 306 -3.76 -5.52 -7.87
C GLN A 306 -2.74 -6.52 -7.33
N GLY A 307 -2.01 -7.19 -8.22
CA GLY A 307 -1.13 -8.24 -7.76
C GLY A 307 -1.89 -9.36 -7.06
N ILE A 308 -1.21 -10.10 -6.21
CA ILE A 308 -1.84 -11.17 -5.46
C ILE A 308 -1.67 -10.98 -3.95
N GLN A 309 -2.78 -11.00 -3.24
CA GLN A 309 -2.82 -11.22 -1.80
C GLN A 309 -3.44 -12.58 -1.54
N GLY A 310 -2.78 -13.40 -0.72
CA GLY A 310 -3.30 -14.75 -0.47
C GLY A 310 -2.53 -15.51 0.60
N PHE A 311 -3.00 -16.75 0.80
CA PHE A 311 -2.31 -17.73 1.64
C PHE A 311 -1.27 -18.44 0.77
N PHE A 312 0.01 -18.11 0.98
CA PHE A 312 1.14 -18.72 0.29
C PHE A 312 1.52 -20.02 0.98
N TYR A 313 1.50 -21.12 0.25
CA TYR A 313 2.01 -22.41 0.71
C TYR A 313 3.53 -22.41 0.65
N ASN A 314 4.17 -22.92 1.67
CA ASN A 314 5.60 -23.20 1.63
C ASN A 314 5.84 -24.59 1.04
N THR A 315 6.08 -24.70 -0.27
CA THR A 315 6.29 -25.98 -0.95
C THR A 315 7.62 -26.66 -0.59
N ARG A 316 8.47 -26.02 0.24
CA ARG A 316 9.63 -26.68 0.87
C ARG A 316 9.20 -27.71 1.92
N ARG A 317 7.93 -27.58 2.43
CA ARG A 317 7.31 -28.54 3.36
C ARG A 317 6.69 -29.67 2.55
N ASP A 318 7.00 -30.93 2.92
CA ASP A 318 6.59 -32.12 2.17
C ASP A 318 5.07 -32.20 1.94
N ILE A 319 4.30 -31.79 2.93
CA ILE A 319 2.83 -31.80 2.86
C ILE A 319 2.24 -30.90 1.75
N PHE A 320 2.99 -29.88 1.29
CA PHE A 320 2.56 -28.97 0.23
C PHE A 320 3.27 -29.19 -1.11
N LYS A 321 4.07 -30.24 -1.28
CA LYS A 321 4.72 -30.55 -2.56
C LYS A 321 3.70 -30.96 -3.63
N ASP A 322 2.69 -31.73 -3.26
CA ASP A 322 1.65 -32.19 -4.19
C ASP A 322 0.65 -31.04 -4.51
N PRO A 323 0.50 -30.65 -5.79
CA PRO A 323 -0.45 -29.61 -6.18
C PRO A 323 -1.90 -29.97 -5.85
N LYS A 324 -2.29 -31.27 -5.83
CA LYS A 324 -3.63 -31.70 -5.44
C LYS A 324 -3.96 -31.37 -3.98
N VAL A 325 -2.99 -31.44 -3.09
CA VAL A 325 -3.15 -31.03 -1.68
C VAL A 325 -3.38 -29.53 -1.60
N ARG A 326 -2.59 -28.72 -2.36
CA ARG A 326 -2.75 -27.27 -2.38
C ARG A 326 -4.11 -26.85 -2.96
N GLU A 327 -4.52 -27.47 -4.05
CA GLU A 327 -5.83 -27.28 -4.67
C GLU A 327 -6.96 -27.61 -3.68
N ALA A 328 -6.92 -28.80 -3.06
CA ALA A 328 -7.93 -29.27 -2.12
C ALA A 328 -8.13 -28.32 -0.92
N ILE A 329 -7.05 -27.85 -0.34
CA ILE A 329 -7.10 -26.88 0.77
C ILE A 329 -7.73 -25.57 0.31
N GLY A 330 -7.47 -25.13 -0.94
CA GLY A 330 -8.06 -23.94 -1.54
C GLY A 330 -9.58 -24.00 -1.67
N TYR A 331 -10.16 -25.18 -1.89
CA TYR A 331 -11.60 -25.37 -2.03
C TYR A 331 -12.39 -24.99 -0.77
N VAL A 332 -11.82 -25.11 0.43
CA VAL A 332 -12.54 -24.83 1.68
C VAL A 332 -12.34 -23.41 2.21
N TYR A 333 -11.67 -22.55 1.45
CA TYR A 333 -11.64 -21.13 1.72
C TYR A 333 -12.91 -20.46 1.18
N ASP A 334 -13.89 -20.21 2.05
CA ASP A 334 -15.16 -19.55 1.74
C ASP A 334 -14.98 -18.03 1.73
N PHE A 335 -14.58 -17.49 0.56
CA PHE A 335 -14.41 -16.06 0.37
C PHE A 335 -15.74 -15.31 0.47
N GLU A 336 -16.80 -15.84 -0.14
CA GLU A 336 -18.11 -15.20 -0.22
C GLU A 336 -18.69 -14.99 1.19
N TRP A 337 -18.57 -16.00 2.06
CA TRP A 337 -18.94 -15.87 3.46
C TRP A 337 -18.09 -14.83 4.19
N SER A 338 -16.77 -14.88 3.99
CA SER A 338 -15.82 -13.96 4.63
C SER A 338 -16.05 -12.52 4.17
N ASN A 339 -16.26 -12.30 2.87
CA ASN A 339 -16.54 -11.00 2.30
C ASN A 339 -17.87 -10.43 2.83
N LYS A 340 -18.93 -11.23 2.83
CA LYS A 340 -20.25 -10.83 3.32
C LYS A 340 -20.23 -10.46 4.82
N ASN A 341 -19.61 -11.30 5.66
CA ASN A 341 -19.75 -11.20 7.11
C ASN A 341 -18.62 -10.39 7.78
N LEU A 342 -17.43 -10.31 7.18
CA LEU A 342 -16.29 -9.60 7.75
C LEU A 342 -15.97 -8.30 7.02
N SER A 343 -16.31 -8.22 5.71
CA SER A 343 -15.96 -7.09 4.84
C SER A 343 -17.16 -6.42 4.18
N PHE A 344 -18.39 -6.77 4.58
CA PHE A 344 -19.65 -6.14 4.13
C PHE A 344 -19.87 -6.16 2.61
N GLY A 345 -19.33 -7.17 1.92
CA GLY A 345 -19.42 -7.30 0.47
C GLY A 345 -18.53 -6.31 -0.32
N LEU A 346 -17.63 -5.61 0.35
CA LEU A 346 -16.87 -4.50 -0.22
C LEU A 346 -15.55 -4.92 -0.90
N LEU A 347 -15.25 -6.20 -0.98
CA LEU A 347 -14.01 -6.71 -1.57
C LEU A 347 -14.29 -7.50 -2.85
N THR A 348 -13.36 -7.42 -3.79
CA THR A 348 -13.38 -8.25 -5.02
C THR A 348 -12.51 -9.47 -4.82
N ARG A 349 -13.00 -10.66 -5.22
CA ARG A 349 -12.20 -11.90 -5.20
C ARG A 349 -11.01 -11.76 -6.14
N THR A 350 -9.80 -11.99 -5.65
CA THR A 350 -8.62 -12.12 -6.50
C THR A 350 -8.67 -13.47 -7.21
N THR A 351 -8.47 -13.47 -8.53
CA THR A 351 -8.56 -14.68 -9.39
C THR A 351 -7.26 -14.98 -10.11
N ASN A 352 -6.28 -14.06 -10.06
CA ASN A 352 -5.01 -14.17 -10.77
C ASN A 352 -3.92 -13.29 -10.12
N TYR A 353 -2.67 -13.41 -10.59
CA TYR A 353 -1.52 -12.71 -10.02
C TYR A 353 -1.38 -11.27 -10.53
N PHE A 354 -2.06 -10.92 -11.63
CA PHE A 354 -1.97 -9.59 -12.27
C PHE A 354 -3.35 -8.94 -12.42
N GLY A 355 -4.23 -9.18 -11.45
CA GLY A 355 -5.62 -8.73 -11.43
C GLY A 355 -5.80 -7.23 -11.69
N ASN A 356 -6.99 -6.86 -12.18
CA ASN A 356 -7.38 -5.49 -12.56
C ASN A 356 -6.46 -4.87 -13.62
N SER A 357 -5.90 -5.69 -14.52
CA SER A 357 -5.03 -5.20 -15.60
C SER A 357 -5.14 -6.08 -16.85
N GLU A 358 -4.63 -5.57 -17.97
CA GLU A 358 -4.52 -6.34 -19.22
C GLU A 358 -3.55 -7.52 -19.15
N LEU A 359 -2.73 -7.57 -18.09
CA LEU A 359 -1.75 -8.63 -17.85
C LEU A 359 -2.38 -9.91 -17.30
N SER A 360 -3.63 -9.85 -16.85
CA SER A 360 -4.37 -11.00 -16.32
C SER A 360 -4.65 -12.05 -17.40
N SER A 361 -4.38 -13.32 -17.10
CA SER A 361 -4.85 -14.42 -17.94
C SER A 361 -6.36 -14.62 -17.76
N THR A 362 -7.08 -14.88 -18.87
CA THR A 362 -8.54 -15.06 -18.88
C THR A 362 -8.95 -16.17 -19.84
N GLY A 363 -10.03 -16.87 -19.53
CA GLY A 363 -10.55 -17.94 -20.39
C GLY A 363 -9.50 -19.01 -20.70
N ILE A 364 -9.54 -19.59 -21.90
CA ILE A 364 -8.49 -20.46 -22.45
C ILE A 364 -7.44 -19.63 -23.19
N PRO A 365 -6.15 -20.05 -23.22
CA PRO A 365 -5.08 -19.30 -23.90
C PRO A 365 -5.34 -19.20 -25.41
N LYS A 366 -5.01 -18.03 -26.00
CA LYS A 366 -5.22 -17.76 -27.43
C LYS A 366 -4.07 -16.91 -28.00
N GLY A 367 -3.89 -16.97 -29.34
CA GLY A 367 -2.91 -16.14 -30.04
C GLY A 367 -1.50 -16.31 -29.49
N ARG A 368 -0.77 -15.21 -29.28
CA ARG A 368 0.62 -15.25 -28.86
C ARG A 368 0.84 -15.91 -27.49
N GLU A 369 -0.10 -15.74 -26.53
CA GLU A 369 -0.08 -16.45 -25.25
C GLU A 369 -0.08 -17.97 -25.44
N LEU A 370 -0.95 -18.48 -26.33
CA LEU A 370 -1.01 -19.92 -26.65
C LEU A 370 0.29 -20.39 -27.31
N GLU A 371 0.84 -19.63 -28.29
CA GLU A 371 2.10 -19.97 -28.96
C GLU A 371 3.26 -20.11 -27.99
N ILE A 372 3.32 -19.22 -26.97
CA ILE A 372 4.33 -19.28 -25.90
C ILE A 372 4.13 -20.57 -25.07
N LEU A 373 2.92 -20.86 -24.65
CA LEU A 373 2.60 -22.03 -23.81
C LEU A 373 2.78 -23.36 -24.52
N GLU A 374 2.52 -23.43 -25.84
CA GLU A 374 2.70 -24.66 -26.65
C GLU A 374 4.15 -25.18 -26.61
N GLN A 375 5.15 -24.33 -26.41
CA GLN A 375 6.54 -24.73 -26.26
C GLN A 375 6.79 -25.58 -25.01
N TYR A 376 5.86 -25.50 -24.05
CA TYR A 376 5.93 -26.21 -22.76
C TYR A 376 4.93 -27.36 -22.66
N ARG A 377 4.27 -27.74 -23.76
CA ARG A 377 3.33 -28.85 -23.76
C ARG A 377 4.01 -30.14 -23.25
N GLY A 378 3.35 -30.83 -22.32
CA GLY A 378 3.89 -32.00 -21.63
C GLY A 378 4.82 -31.68 -20.44
N LYS A 379 5.17 -30.40 -20.21
CA LYS A 379 5.87 -29.93 -19.01
C LYS A 379 4.92 -29.22 -18.03
N ILE A 380 3.80 -28.71 -18.53
CA ILE A 380 2.74 -28.05 -17.76
C ILE A 380 1.42 -28.82 -17.93
N PRO A 381 0.43 -28.67 -17.02
CA PRO A 381 -0.82 -29.43 -17.08
C PRO A 381 -1.60 -29.20 -18.38
N ASP A 382 -2.10 -30.29 -19.00
CA ASP A 382 -2.90 -30.24 -20.24
C ASP A 382 -4.21 -29.47 -20.07
N SER A 383 -4.80 -29.47 -18.86
CA SER A 383 -5.99 -28.71 -18.50
C SER A 383 -5.82 -27.19 -18.68
N LEU A 384 -4.58 -26.68 -18.54
CA LEU A 384 -4.25 -25.26 -18.80
C LEU A 384 -4.61 -24.82 -20.24
N PHE A 385 -4.56 -25.74 -21.22
CA PHE A 385 -4.86 -25.45 -22.62
C PHE A 385 -6.36 -25.59 -22.96
N THR A 386 -7.11 -26.35 -22.18
CA THR A 386 -8.48 -26.77 -22.50
C THR A 386 -9.54 -26.23 -21.55
N GLU A 387 -9.15 -25.82 -20.36
CA GLU A 387 -10.05 -25.37 -19.30
C GLU A 387 -9.75 -23.94 -18.87
N THR A 388 -10.79 -23.23 -18.47
CA THR A 388 -10.63 -21.93 -17.81
C THR A 388 -10.30 -22.18 -16.34
N PHE A 389 -9.23 -21.56 -15.82
CA PHE A 389 -8.95 -21.60 -14.39
C PHE A 389 -10.02 -20.85 -13.59
N HIS A 390 -10.53 -21.48 -12.56
CA HIS A 390 -11.51 -20.87 -11.65
C HIS A 390 -11.08 -21.07 -10.20
N VAL A 391 -11.07 -19.98 -9.43
CA VAL A 391 -11.02 -20.08 -7.97
C VAL A 391 -12.35 -20.66 -7.47
N PRO A 392 -12.36 -21.55 -6.45
CA PRO A 392 -13.59 -22.07 -5.89
C PRO A 392 -14.50 -20.96 -5.37
N THR A 393 -15.78 -21.02 -5.68
CA THR A 393 -16.82 -20.09 -5.21
C THR A 393 -17.83 -20.80 -4.33
N SER A 394 -18.59 -20.04 -3.53
CA SER A 394 -19.65 -20.54 -2.67
C SER A 394 -20.89 -19.65 -2.71
N ASP A 395 -21.96 -20.06 -2.04
CA ASP A 395 -23.16 -19.25 -1.83
C ASP A 395 -23.05 -18.33 -0.59
N GLY A 396 -21.90 -18.32 0.09
CA GLY A 396 -21.63 -17.50 1.27
C GLY A 396 -22.39 -17.92 2.52
N ASN A 397 -22.85 -19.15 2.62
CA ASN A 397 -23.55 -19.67 3.81
C ASN A 397 -22.61 -20.28 4.87
N GLY A 398 -21.31 -20.36 4.60
CA GLY A 398 -20.28 -20.91 5.49
C GLY A 398 -20.18 -22.43 5.49
N TRP A 399 -20.93 -23.11 4.58
CA TRP A 399 -20.89 -24.56 4.43
C TRP A 399 -21.00 -24.98 2.95
N PRO A 400 -20.02 -24.71 2.10
CA PRO A 400 -20.04 -25.05 0.68
C PRO A 400 -19.82 -26.57 0.48
N ARG A 401 -20.86 -27.37 0.64
CA ARG A 401 -20.80 -28.87 0.59
C ARG A 401 -20.14 -29.42 -0.67
N HIS A 402 -20.36 -28.77 -1.81
CA HIS A 402 -19.74 -29.18 -3.07
C HIS A 402 -18.23 -29.06 -2.98
N ASN A 403 -17.73 -27.94 -2.46
CA ASN A 403 -16.30 -27.68 -2.31
C ASN A 403 -15.64 -28.67 -1.34
N TYR A 404 -16.30 -29.00 -0.22
CA TYR A 404 -15.80 -30.03 0.70
C TYR A 404 -15.69 -31.39 0.04
N ARG A 405 -16.68 -31.80 -0.76
CA ARG A 405 -16.65 -33.08 -1.51
C ARG A 405 -15.44 -33.09 -2.44
N LYS A 406 -15.24 -32.02 -3.23
CA LYS A 406 -14.10 -31.91 -4.15
C LYS A 406 -12.78 -31.96 -3.43
N ALA A 407 -12.67 -31.26 -2.28
CA ALA A 407 -11.48 -31.29 -1.44
C ALA A 407 -11.16 -32.71 -0.95
N PHE A 408 -12.15 -33.47 -0.48
CA PHE A 408 -11.96 -34.86 -0.06
C PHE A 408 -11.53 -35.78 -1.21
N GLU A 409 -12.09 -35.62 -2.40
CA GLU A 409 -11.70 -36.37 -3.60
C GLU A 409 -10.23 -36.16 -3.94
N LEU A 410 -9.80 -34.90 -4.02
CA LEU A 410 -8.39 -34.51 -4.30
C LEU A 410 -7.42 -35.00 -3.22
N LEU A 411 -7.80 -34.87 -1.94
CA LEU A 411 -6.98 -35.37 -0.82
C LEU A 411 -6.85 -36.90 -0.86
N ALA A 412 -7.92 -37.62 -1.19
CA ALA A 412 -7.87 -39.07 -1.34
C ALA A 412 -6.94 -39.49 -2.49
N GLU A 413 -7.02 -38.81 -3.65
CA GLU A 413 -6.09 -39.01 -4.76
C GLU A 413 -4.63 -38.74 -4.39
N ALA A 414 -4.39 -37.76 -3.50
CA ALA A 414 -3.06 -37.42 -2.96
C ALA A 414 -2.62 -38.35 -1.80
N GLY A 415 -3.41 -39.39 -1.46
CA GLY A 415 -3.08 -40.38 -0.45
C GLY A 415 -3.44 -39.98 0.99
N TRP A 416 -4.37 -39.06 1.16
CA TRP A 416 -4.87 -38.63 2.47
C TRP A 416 -6.29 -39.14 2.69
N VAL A 417 -6.55 -39.80 3.83
CA VAL A 417 -7.84 -40.41 4.14
C VAL A 417 -8.31 -40.02 5.52
N VAL A 418 -9.62 -39.96 5.74
CA VAL A 418 -10.20 -39.67 7.05
C VAL A 418 -10.28 -40.94 7.89
N LYS A 419 -9.65 -40.92 9.09
CA LYS A 419 -9.77 -41.96 10.12
C LYS A 419 -10.01 -41.26 11.47
N ASP A 420 -11.04 -41.68 12.18
CA ASP A 420 -11.39 -41.13 13.50
C ASP A 420 -11.49 -39.58 13.50
N LEU A 421 -12.16 -39.01 12.49
CA LEU A 421 -12.34 -37.57 12.27
C LEU A 421 -11.03 -36.82 11.98
N LYS A 422 -9.92 -37.50 11.73
CA LYS A 422 -8.61 -36.93 11.38
C LYS A 422 -8.26 -37.25 9.95
N LEU A 423 -7.75 -36.27 9.22
CA LEU A 423 -7.17 -36.49 7.89
C LEU A 423 -5.74 -37.02 8.07
N VAL A 424 -5.52 -38.26 7.71
CA VAL A 424 -4.21 -38.92 7.92
C VAL A 424 -3.63 -39.41 6.60
N ASN A 425 -2.31 -39.40 6.51
CA ASN A 425 -1.61 -40.02 5.38
C ASN A 425 -1.87 -41.52 5.39
N ASN A 426 -2.30 -42.09 4.29
CA ASN A 426 -2.70 -43.52 4.18
C ASN A 426 -1.52 -44.49 4.35
N LYS A 427 -0.24 -44.01 4.19
CA LYS A 427 0.97 -44.80 4.31
C LYS A 427 1.59 -44.70 5.71
N THR A 428 1.68 -43.46 6.25
CA THR A 428 2.38 -43.21 7.55
C THR A 428 1.39 -43.22 8.73
N GLY A 429 0.12 -42.95 8.51
CA GLY A 429 -0.89 -42.76 9.57
C GLY A 429 -0.79 -41.41 10.28
N GLU A 430 0.13 -40.55 9.91
CA GLU A 430 0.29 -39.22 10.50
C GLU A 430 -0.85 -38.27 10.08
N GLN A 431 -1.39 -37.51 11.05
CA GLN A 431 -2.41 -36.51 10.78
C GLN A 431 -1.82 -35.32 10.03
N MET A 432 -2.54 -34.79 9.04
CA MET A 432 -2.19 -33.53 8.40
C MET A 432 -2.29 -32.40 9.40
N ALA A 433 -1.15 -31.78 9.70
CA ALA A 433 -1.04 -30.67 10.62
C ALA A 433 -0.08 -29.59 10.07
N PHE A 434 -0.44 -28.32 10.25
CA PHE A 434 0.37 -27.18 9.85
C PHE A 434 0.00 -25.91 10.60
N GLU A 435 0.92 -24.92 10.59
CA GLU A 435 0.67 -23.61 11.17
C GLU A 435 0.48 -22.51 10.10
N MET A 436 -0.39 -21.55 10.41
CA MET A 436 -0.59 -20.32 9.65
C MET A 436 0.01 -19.16 10.43
N LEU A 437 1.10 -18.60 9.91
CA LEU A 437 1.86 -17.53 10.57
C LEU A 437 1.19 -16.18 10.36
N VAL A 438 0.95 -15.42 11.45
CA VAL A 438 0.36 -14.08 11.43
C VAL A 438 1.06 -13.13 12.41
N SER A 439 0.98 -11.82 12.14
CA SER A 439 1.62 -10.77 12.95
C SER A 439 0.64 -9.86 13.69
N SER A 440 -0.67 -10.02 13.50
CA SER A 440 -1.66 -9.18 14.16
C SER A 440 -2.96 -9.91 14.49
N LYS A 441 -3.67 -9.43 15.52
CA LYS A 441 -5.01 -9.94 15.88
C LYS A 441 -6.04 -9.70 14.76
N GLY A 442 -5.88 -8.66 13.95
CA GLY A 442 -6.74 -8.42 12.79
C GLY A 442 -6.60 -9.53 11.76
N MET A 443 -5.37 -9.96 11.45
CA MET A 443 -5.11 -11.11 10.58
C MET A 443 -5.67 -12.40 11.18
N GLU A 444 -5.42 -12.66 12.48
CA GLU A 444 -5.96 -13.82 13.19
C GLU A 444 -7.48 -13.92 13.02
N ARG A 445 -8.22 -12.82 13.28
CA ARG A 445 -9.68 -12.77 13.12
C ARG A 445 -10.13 -13.08 11.68
N THR A 446 -9.37 -12.62 10.69
CA THR A 446 -9.70 -12.82 9.27
C THR A 446 -9.54 -14.27 8.83
N ILE A 447 -8.58 -15.01 9.39
CA ILE A 447 -8.29 -16.40 8.97
C ILE A 447 -8.98 -17.45 9.83
N LEU A 448 -9.48 -17.10 11.00
CA LEU A 448 -10.14 -18.05 11.91
C LEU A 448 -11.28 -18.85 11.26
N PRO A 449 -12.16 -18.26 10.41
CA PRO A 449 -13.18 -19.02 9.68
C PRO A 449 -12.57 -20.06 8.75
N PHE A 450 -11.45 -19.76 8.10
CA PHE A 450 -10.76 -20.72 7.23
C PHE A 450 -10.16 -21.88 8.03
N VAL A 451 -9.51 -21.62 9.16
CA VAL A 451 -9.01 -22.65 10.06
C VAL A 451 -10.15 -23.55 10.57
N THR A 452 -11.30 -22.97 10.88
CA THR A 452 -12.51 -23.72 11.23
C THR A 452 -12.98 -24.60 10.07
N SER A 453 -12.87 -24.13 8.82
CA SER A 453 -13.21 -24.92 7.64
C SER A 453 -12.24 -26.08 7.42
N LEU A 454 -10.94 -25.88 7.65
CA LEU A 454 -9.91 -26.91 7.58
C LEU A 454 -10.11 -28.02 8.62
N SER A 455 -10.55 -27.68 9.84
CA SER A 455 -10.83 -28.67 10.88
C SER A 455 -11.98 -29.61 10.49
N LYS A 456 -12.93 -29.18 9.67
CA LYS A 456 -14.03 -30.01 9.15
C LYS A 456 -13.53 -31.06 8.13
N LEU A 457 -12.35 -30.85 7.51
CA LEU A 457 -11.67 -31.88 6.72
C LEU A 457 -10.86 -32.86 7.60
N GLY A 458 -10.75 -32.61 8.91
CA GLY A 458 -9.90 -33.37 9.82
C GLY A 458 -8.44 -32.91 9.84
N ILE A 459 -8.14 -31.75 9.31
CA ILE A 459 -6.82 -31.10 9.30
C ILE A 459 -6.61 -30.37 10.63
N ASP A 460 -5.46 -30.56 11.27
CA ASP A 460 -5.02 -29.80 12.45
C ASP A 460 -4.28 -28.53 12.00
N ALA A 461 -5.03 -27.52 11.57
CA ALA A 461 -4.49 -26.23 11.20
C ALA A 461 -4.48 -25.27 12.41
N ARG A 462 -3.36 -24.60 12.68
CA ARG A 462 -3.19 -23.73 13.86
C ARG A 462 -2.75 -22.34 13.45
N ILE A 463 -3.29 -21.31 14.13
CA ILE A 463 -2.84 -19.94 13.95
C ILE A 463 -1.64 -19.69 14.85
N ARG A 464 -0.54 -19.23 14.29
CA ARG A 464 0.67 -18.82 15.00
C ARG A 464 0.81 -17.30 14.98
N LEU A 465 0.28 -16.64 16.00
CA LEU A 465 0.45 -15.20 16.20
C LEU A 465 1.80 -14.93 16.85
N VAL A 466 2.61 -14.08 16.21
CA VAL A 466 3.91 -13.62 16.70
C VAL A 466 4.00 -12.10 16.60
N ASP A 467 4.98 -11.48 17.29
CA ASP A 467 5.25 -10.06 17.10
C ASP A 467 5.84 -9.77 15.71
N ARG A 468 5.82 -8.49 15.32
CA ARG A 468 6.23 -8.07 13.98
C ARG A 468 7.68 -8.43 13.65
N SER A 469 8.59 -8.36 14.62
CA SER A 469 10.02 -8.65 14.41
C SER A 469 10.24 -10.14 14.19
N GLN A 470 9.61 -10.99 15.00
CA GLN A 470 9.63 -12.45 14.82
C GLN A 470 8.98 -12.83 13.47
N TYR A 471 7.85 -12.20 13.12
CA TYR A 471 7.17 -12.45 11.84
C TYR A 471 8.10 -12.20 10.65
N ILE A 472 8.78 -11.05 10.62
CA ILE A 472 9.71 -10.69 9.53
C ILE A 472 10.89 -11.66 9.48
N ASN A 473 11.47 -12.02 10.64
CA ASN A 473 12.59 -12.95 10.69
C ASN A 473 12.20 -14.35 10.21
N ARG A 474 11.04 -14.87 10.64
CA ARG A 474 10.54 -16.18 10.20
C ARG A 474 10.22 -16.19 8.71
N ILE A 475 9.62 -15.13 8.17
CA ILE A 475 9.39 -15.00 6.71
C ILE A 475 10.72 -15.01 5.95
N ARG A 476 11.71 -14.24 6.42
CA ARG A 476 13.04 -14.17 5.80
C ARG A 476 13.74 -15.51 5.76
N ASP A 477 13.55 -16.33 6.80
CA ASP A 477 14.14 -17.66 6.94
C ASP A 477 13.28 -18.77 6.33
N PHE A 478 12.10 -18.45 5.78
CA PHE A 478 11.07 -19.39 5.28
C PHE A 478 10.60 -20.38 6.35
N ASP A 479 10.61 -19.95 7.61
CA ASP A 479 10.15 -20.75 8.75
C ASP A 479 8.65 -20.54 9.00
N TYR A 480 7.83 -21.11 8.12
CA TYR A 480 6.38 -21.18 8.19
C TYR A 480 5.88 -22.31 7.30
N ASP A 481 4.62 -22.71 7.51
CA ASP A 481 3.94 -23.67 6.64
C ASP A 481 3.02 -22.91 5.64
N ILE A 482 2.18 -22.01 6.14
CA ILE A 482 1.38 -21.07 5.34
C ILE A 482 1.58 -19.65 5.91
N VAL A 483 1.66 -18.67 5.01
CA VAL A 483 1.79 -17.25 5.38
C VAL A 483 0.88 -16.37 4.51
N ILE A 484 0.38 -15.26 5.05
CA ILE A 484 -0.36 -14.25 4.28
C ILE A 484 0.64 -13.25 3.72
N ILE A 485 0.74 -13.18 2.39
CA ILE A 485 1.59 -12.20 1.68
C ILE A 485 0.74 -11.44 0.68
N LYS A 486 1.08 -10.17 0.50
CA LYS A 486 0.62 -9.33 -0.60
C LYS A 486 1.82 -8.99 -1.48
N LEU A 487 1.81 -9.48 -2.71
CA LEU A 487 2.75 -9.07 -3.76
C LEU A 487 2.04 -8.07 -4.67
N SER A 488 2.62 -6.88 -4.80
CA SER A 488 2.13 -5.88 -5.73
C SER A 488 2.53 -6.24 -7.15
N ALA A 489 1.66 -6.00 -8.12
CA ALA A 489 1.98 -6.15 -9.53
C ALA A 489 2.38 -4.79 -10.13
N SER A 490 3.41 -4.80 -10.95
CA SER A 490 3.70 -3.71 -11.88
C SER A 490 2.79 -3.83 -13.09
N ILE A 491 2.43 -2.70 -13.70
CA ILE A 491 1.79 -2.71 -15.02
C ILE A 491 2.80 -3.04 -16.14
N THR A 492 4.08 -2.95 -15.82
CA THR A 492 5.21 -3.33 -16.68
C THR A 492 6.13 -4.24 -15.87
N PRO A 493 5.75 -5.52 -15.65
CA PRO A 493 6.63 -6.47 -15.00
C PRO A 493 7.94 -6.62 -15.79
N GLY A 494 9.04 -6.77 -15.07
CA GLY A 494 10.38 -6.87 -15.63
C GLY A 494 11.28 -7.79 -14.80
N THR A 495 12.51 -7.36 -14.58
CA THR A 495 13.55 -8.14 -13.89
C THR A 495 13.22 -8.44 -12.42
N GLU A 496 12.32 -7.68 -11.77
CA GLU A 496 11.89 -7.94 -10.40
C GLU A 496 11.17 -9.28 -10.24
N GLN A 497 10.57 -9.82 -11.32
CA GLN A 497 9.90 -11.12 -11.31
C GLN A 497 10.86 -12.26 -10.96
N ARG A 498 12.17 -12.11 -11.25
CA ARG A 498 13.21 -13.07 -10.83
C ARG A 498 13.18 -13.28 -9.32
N GLY A 499 13.02 -12.19 -8.55
CA GLY A 499 12.99 -12.24 -7.09
C GLY A 499 11.80 -12.98 -6.50
N PHE A 500 10.69 -13.10 -7.24
CA PHE A 500 9.45 -13.68 -6.76
C PHE A 500 9.24 -15.14 -7.16
N TRP A 501 9.71 -15.54 -8.35
CA TRP A 501 9.25 -16.79 -8.95
C TRP A 501 10.34 -17.77 -9.35
N THR A 502 11.63 -17.34 -9.50
CA THR A 502 12.66 -18.24 -10.04
C THR A 502 13.17 -19.28 -9.05
N SER A 503 13.59 -20.41 -9.61
CA SER A 503 14.22 -21.51 -8.87
C SER A 503 15.46 -21.07 -8.12
N GLU A 504 16.26 -20.13 -8.68
CA GLU A 504 17.47 -19.57 -8.03
C GLU A 504 17.14 -18.90 -6.69
N THR A 505 15.99 -18.24 -6.60
CA THR A 505 15.59 -17.49 -5.40
C THR A 505 14.82 -18.33 -4.40
N ALA A 506 14.43 -19.56 -4.79
CA ALA A 506 13.60 -20.42 -3.97
C ALA A 506 14.15 -20.67 -2.56
N ASP A 507 15.45 -20.92 -2.41
CA ASP A 507 16.08 -21.17 -1.11
C ASP A 507 16.95 -19.99 -0.61
N LYS A 508 16.95 -18.87 -1.35
CA LYS A 508 17.71 -17.67 -0.98
C LYS A 508 16.98 -16.90 0.11
N LYS A 509 17.47 -16.98 1.34
CA LYS A 509 16.87 -16.28 2.49
C LYS A 509 16.64 -14.79 2.22
N GLY A 510 15.45 -14.33 2.54
CA GLY A 510 15.02 -12.95 2.32
C GLY A 510 14.59 -12.64 0.89
N SER A 511 14.52 -13.63 -0.02
CA SER A 511 13.91 -13.46 -1.34
C SER A 511 12.39 -13.32 -1.25
N GLY A 512 11.77 -12.87 -2.35
CA GLY A 512 10.32 -12.80 -2.51
C GLY A 512 9.66 -14.12 -2.97
N ASN A 513 10.42 -15.20 -3.19
CA ASN A 513 9.87 -16.50 -3.55
C ASN A 513 9.31 -17.21 -2.30
N PHE A 514 8.23 -16.65 -1.77
CA PHE A 514 7.62 -17.15 -0.53
C PHE A 514 7.07 -18.58 -0.66
N ALA A 515 6.59 -18.95 -1.82
CA ALA A 515 6.07 -20.29 -2.04
C ALA A 515 7.15 -21.36 -2.18
N GLY A 516 8.40 -21.00 -2.49
CA GLY A 516 9.48 -21.96 -2.73
C GLY A 516 9.38 -22.61 -4.10
N ILE A 517 8.92 -21.86 -5.10
CA ILE A 517 8.75 -22.34 -6.47
C ILE A 517 10.09 -22.72 -7.07
N LYS A 518 10.16 -23.92 -7.66
CA LYS A 518 11.28 -24.44 -8.44
C LYS A 518 10.72 -25.12 -9.68
N ASP A 519 10.51 -24.33 -10.72
CA ASP A 519 9.91 -24.81 -11.97
C ASP A 519 10.66 -24.18 -13.16
N PRO A 520 11.33 -24.98 -14.00
CA PRO A 520 12.09 -24.48 -15.14
C PRO A 520 11.22 -23.71 -16.16
N VAL A 521 9.92 -24.04 -16.29
CA VAL A 521 9.03 -23.32 -17.21
C VAL A 521 8.77 -21.91 -16.67
N ILE A 522 8.58 -21.77 -15.36
CA ILE A 522 8.46 -20.46 -14.71
C ILE A 522 9.75 -19.66 -14.85
N ASP A 523 10.91 -20.29 -14.69
CA ASP A 523 12.21 -19.63 -14.88
C ASP A 523 12.37 -19.05 -16.30
N GLU A 524 12.04 -19.84 -17.31
CA GLU A 524 12.10 -19.42 -18.71
C GLU A 524 11.10 -18.29 -19.04
N LEU A 525 9.86 -18.36 -18.51
CA LEU A 525 8.85 -17.32 -18.68
C LEU A 525 9.24 -16.00 -18.00
N VAL A 526 9.86 -16.07 -16.83
CA VAL A 526 10.38 -14.89 -16.12
C VAL A 526 11.49 -14.20 -16.94
N GLU A 527 12.41 -14.97 -17.50
CA GLU A 527 13.45 -14.41 -18.38
C GLU A 527 12.85 -13.83 -19.67
N ALA A 528 11.84 -14.47 -20.26
CA ALA A 528 11.14 -13.94 -21.41
C ALA A 528 10.41 -12.63 -21.12
N ILE A 529 9.84 -12.45 -19.91
CA ILE A 529 9.26 -11.18 -19.46
C ILE A 529 10.33 -10.08 -19.40
N ALA A 530 11.47 -10.39 -18.77
CA ALA A 530 12.56 -9.42 -18.63
C ALA A 530 13.12 -8.93 -19.97
N ASN A 531 13.03 -9.77 -21.00
CA ASN A 531 13.56 -9.53 -22.35
C ASN A 531 12.49 -9.21 -23.41
N ALA A 532 11.23 -9.01 -23.01
CA ALA A 532 10.14 -8.73 -23.95
C ALA A 532 10.40 -7.47 -24.79
N ASP A 533 10.31 -7.59 -26.11
CA ASP A 533 10.66 -6.51 -27.05
C ASP A 533 9.61 -5.41 -27.11
N ASP A 534 8.35 -5.77 -27.03
CA ASP A 534 7.24 -4.83 -27.09
C ASP A 534 6.15 -5.15 -26.07
N ARG A 535 5.16 -4.25 -25.98
CA ARG A 535 4.03 -4.40 -25.05
C ARG A 535 3.20 -5.64 -25.32
N LYS A 536 3.02 -6.06 -26.56
CA LYS A 536 2.21 -7.22 -26.91
C LYS A 536 2.88 -8.51 -26.47
N GLU A 537 4.18 -8.62 -26.69
CA GLU A 537 4.98 -9.74 -26.23
C GLU A 537 5.01 -9.80 -24.69
N LEU A 538 5.23 -8.66 -24.04
CA LEU A 538 5.16 -8.58 -22.58
C LEU A 538 3.82 -9.08 -22.04
N VAL A 539 2.70 -8.57 -22.58
CA VAL A 539 1.35 -8.97 -22.12
C VAL A 539 1.12 -10.46 -22.34
N ALA A 540 1.51 -10.99 -23.50
CA ALA A 540 1.34 -12.41 -23.80
C ALA A 540 2.17 -13.30 -22.85
N THR A 541 3.42 -12.94 -22.61
CA THR A 541 4.33 -13.68 -21.73
C THR A 541 3.91 -13.63 -20.28
N VAL A 542 3.46 -12.44 -19.80
CA VAL A 542 2.93 -12.30 -18.42
C VAL A 542 1.66 -13.12 -18.23
N ARG A 543 0.75 -13.15 -19.22
CA ARG A 543 -0.44 -14.01 -19.17
C ARG A 543 -0.07 -15.49 -19.13
N ALA A 544 0.94 -15.89 -19.89
CA ALA A 544 1.45 -17.26 -19.83
C ALA A 544 2.00 -17.61 -18.44
N LEU A 545 2.83 -16.73 -17.85
CA LEU A 545 3.32 -16.89 -16.48
C LEU A 545 2.18 -16.95 -15.47
N ASP A 546 1.24 -16.01 -15.53
CA ASP A 546 0.06 -15.96 -14.64
C ASP A 546 -0.69 -17.29 -14.64
N ARG A 547 -0.93 -17.84 -15.83
CA ARG A 547 -1.61 -19.11 -16.01
C ARG A 547 -0.85 -20.28 -15.41
N VAL A 548 0.45 -20.40 -15.66
CA VAL A 548 1.29 -21.46 -15.07
C VAL A 548 1.33 -21.37 -13.55
N LEU A 549 1.44 -20.15 -12.99
CA LEU A 549 1.39 -19.94 -11.54
C LEU A 549 0.04 -20.34 -10.94
N LEU A 550 -1.08 -20.01 -11.60
CA LEU A 550 -2.43 -20.37 -11.16
C LEU A 550 -2.63 -21.89 -11.11
N TRP A 551 -2.28 -22.61 -12.18
CA TRP A 551 -2.39 -24.07 -12.24
C TRP A 551 -1.37 -24.80 -11.34
N GLY A 552 -0.38 -24.09 -10.82
CA GLY A 552 0.53 -24.58 -9.78
C GLY A 552 -0.08 -24.53 -8.37
N TYR A 553 -1.20 -23.84 -8.15
CA TYR A 553 -1.87 -23.69 -6.84
C TYR A 553 -0.93 -23.26 -5.71
N TYR A 554 0.05 -22.40 -5.99
CA TYR A 554 1.02 -21.96 -4.98
C TYR A 554 0.43 -21.03 -3.93
N VAL A 555 -0.71 -20.41 -4.24
CA VAL A 555 -1.40 -19.43 -3.39
C VAL A 555 -2.88 -19.68 -3.43
N ILE A 556 -3.55 -19.59 -2.28
CA ILE A 556 -5.00 -19.40 -2.24
C ILE A 556 -5.25 -17.91 -2.36
N PRO A 557 -5.74 -17.39 -3.50
CA PRO A 557 -6.00 -15.98 -3.65
C PRO A 557 -7.07 -15.49 -2.66
N GLN A 558 -6.89 -14.32 -2.08
CA GLN A 558 -7.85 -13.73 -1.17
C GLN A 558 -8.70 -12.67 -1.88
N PHE A 559 -8.32 -11.41 -1.77
CA PHE A 559 -9.13 -10.29 -2.24
C PHE A 559 -8.29 -9.07 -2.59
N HIS A 560 -8.94 -8.13 -3.28
CA HIS A 560 -8.43 -6.78 -3.53
C HIS A 560 -9.58 -5.76 -3.54
N THR A 561 -9.24 -4.48 -3.71
CA THR A 561 -10.18 -3.38 -3.93
C THR A 561 -9.91 -2.74 -5.27
N GLU A 562 -10.95 -2.28 -5.96
CA GLU A 562 -10.87 -1.61 -7.26
C GLU A 562 -11.17 -0.12 -7.15
N ASP A 563 -11.25 0.38 -5.91
CA ASP A 563 -11.59 1.75 -5.60
C ASP A 563 -10.71 2.34 -4.47
N ASP A 564 -10.52 3.64 -4.53
CA ASP A 564 -10.03 4.46 -3.43
C ASP A 564 -11.25 4.96 -2.65
N ARG A 565 -11.36 4.59 -1.37
CA ARG A 565 -12.44 4.98 -0.47
C ARG A 565 -12.05 6.21 0.29
N VAL A 566 -12.52 7.36 -0.13
CA VAL A 566 -12.09 8.64 0.40
C VAL A 566 -13.17 9.34 1.20
N LEU A 567 -12.74 9.94 2.31
CA LEU A 567 -13.53 10.88 3.11
C LEU A 567 -12.84 12.24 3.03
N TYR A 568 -13.60 13.28 2.74
CA TYR A 568 -13.06 14.63 2.72
C TYR A 568 -14.14 15.68 3.01
N TRP A 569 -13.76 16.74 3.69
CA TRP A 569 -14.64 17.89 3.92
C TRP A 569 -14.87 18.63 2.61
N ASP A 570 -16.13 19.03 2.32
CA ASP A 570 -16.55 19.59 1.04
C ASP A 570 -16.07 21.04 0.86
N LYS A 571 -14.77 21.21 0.85
CA LYS A 571 -14.04 22.46 0.59
C LYS A 571 -12.93 22.27 -0.44
N PHE A 572 -12.97 21.14 -1.16
CA PHE A 572 -12.00 20.83 -2.19
C PHE A 572 -12.70 20.51 -3.51
N SER A 573 -12.00 20.79 -4.59
CA SER A 573 -12.35 20.33 -5.92
C SER A 573 -11.21 19.50 -6.51
N ARG A 574 -11.54 18.71 -7.53
CA ARG A 574 -10.60 17.81 -8.19
C ARG A 574 -10.89 17.75 -9.69
N PRO A 575 -9.94 17.27 -10.53
CA PRO A 575 -10.18 17.04 -11.93
C PRO A 575 -11.32 16.06 -12.17
N GLU A 576 -12.04 16.22 -13.28
CA GLU A 576 -13.10 15.29 -13.72
C GLU A 576 -12.49 13.93 -14.14
N VAL A 577 -11.30 13.96 -14.75
CA VAL A 577 -10.58 12.75 -15.18
C VAL A 577 -9.76 12.18 -14.03
N THR A 578 -10.05 10.96 -13.64
CA THR A 578 -9.21 10.21 -12.70
C THR A 578 -8.23 9.36 -13.49
N PRO A 579 -6.91 9.47 -13.27
CA PRO A 579 -5.94 8.61 -13.94
C PRO A 579 -6.12 7.15 -13.53
N TRP A 580 -5.60 6.20 -14.32
CA TRP A 580 -5.75 4.78 -13.99
C TRP A 580 -5.14 4.41 -12.62
N ARG A 581 -4.14 5.17 -12.17
CA ARG A 581 -3.55 5.00 -10.83
C ARG A 581 -4.48 5.38 -9.67
N GLY A 582 -5.65 5.99 -9.95
CA GLY A 582 -6.60 6.45 -8.93
C GLY A 582 -6.40 7.91 -8.53
N THR A 583 -7.08 8.35 -7.50
CA THR A 583 -7.04 9.74 -7.06
C THR A 583 -5.78 10.05 -6.23
N SER A 584 -5.32 11.30 -6.32
CA SER A 584 -4.25 11.86 -5.47
C SER A 584 -4.58 13.30 -5.11
N THR A 585 -4.35 13.67 -3.86
CA THR A 585 -4.50 15.06 -3.40
C THR A 585 -3.54 16.04 -4.09
N SER A 586 -2.50 15.55 -4.76
CA SER A 586 -1.60 16.39 -5.58
C SER A 586 -2.31 17.08 -6.74
N TYR A 587 -3.45 16.53 -7.23
CA TYR A 587 -4.22 17.11 -8.33
C TYR A 587 -5.43 17.93 -7.84
N TRP A 588 -5.75 17.87 -6.53
CA TRP A 588 -6.87 18.55 -5.92
C TRP A 588 -6.49 20.01 -5.62
N TRP A 589 -7.50 20.84 -5.43
CA TRP A 589 -7.32 22.23 -5.02
C TRP A 589 -8.34 22.65 -3.98
N PHE A 590 -7.99 23.65 -3.22
CA PHE A 590 -8.88 24.33 -2.30
C PHE A 590 -9.89 25.17 -3.10
N ASP A 591 -11.17 25.00 -2.77
CA ASP A 591 -12.31 25.67 -3.42
C ASP A 591 -12.96 26.61 -2.42
N SER A 592 -12.69 27.91 -2.57
CA SER A 592 -13.17 28.94 -1.66
C SER A 592 -14.70 29.06 -1.63
N ASP A 593 -15.38 28.80 -2.76
CA ASP A 593 -16.84 28.89 -2.86
C ASP A 593 -17.49 27.72 -2.11
N LYS A 594 -16.93 26.52 -2.24
CA LYS A 594 -17.36 25.37 -1.46
C LYS A 594 -17.11 25.55 0.03
N GLU A 595 -15.96 26.09 0.44
CA GLU A 595 -15.71 26.38 1.84
C GLU A 595 -16.69 27.39 2.41
N ALA A 596 -16.96 28.49 1.70
CA ALA A 596 -17.93 29.49 2.12
C ALA A 596 -19.36 28.90 2.26
N ALA A 597 -19.76 28.05 1.32
CA ALA A 597 -21.03 27.33 1.37
C ALA A 597 -21.08 26.35 2.56
N LEU A 598 -20.02 25.60 2.79
CA LEU A 598 -19.87 24.69 3.92
C LEU A 598 -20.01 25.42 5.26
N MET A 599 -19.23 26.49 5.46
CA MET A 599 -19.26 27.30 6.68
C MET A 599 -20.64 27.93 6.92
N THR A 600 -21.29 28.44 5.88
CA THR A 600 -22.67 28.99 5.96
C THR A 600 -23.66 27.92 6.39
N SER A 601 -23.56 26.71 5.83
CA SER A 601 -24.43 25.60 6.17
C SER A 601 -24.22 25.11 7.61
N MET A 602 -22.96 25.05 8.07
CA MET A 602 -22.63 24.68 9.45
C MET A 602 -23.19 25.71 10.45
N ALA A 603 -22.95 27.01 10.23
CA ALA A 603 -23.46 28.09 11.08
C ALA A 603 -25.02 28.11 11.15
N LYS A 604 -25.69 27.90 10.02
CA LYS A 604 -27.16 27.80 10.00
C LYS A 604 -27.68 26.63 10.83
N ASN A 605 -26.95 25.49 10.80
CA ASN A 605 -27.32 24.32 11.59
C ASN A 605 -27.14 24.56 13.08
N GLU A 606 -26.07 25.22 13.51
CA GLU A 606 -25.84 25.58 14.92
C GLU A 606 -26.97 26.47 15.43
N LEU A 607 -27.32 27.53 14.70
CA LEU A 607 -28.44 28.41 15.05
C LEU A 607 -29.78 27.65 15.16
N THR A 608 -30.01 26.68 14.28
CA THR A 608 -31.25 25.88 14.32
C THR A 608 -31.28 24.98 15.57
N GLN A 609 -30.15 24.36 15.93
CA GLN A 609 -30.03 23.53 17.14
C GLN A 609 -30.20 24.36 18.42
N GLU A 610 -29.62 25.56 18.47
CA GLU A 610 -29.82 26.50 19.60
C GLU A 610 -31.29 26.95 19.72
N ALA A 611 -31.96 27.25 18.59
CA ALA A 611 -33.36 27.62 18.57
C ALA A 611 -34.29 26.47 19.01
N ASP A 612 -33.97 25.22 18.64
CA ASP A 612 -34.75 24.06 19.07
C ASP A 612 -34.46 23.71 20.55
N ALA A 613 -33.23 23.90 21.01
CA ALA A 613 -32.89 23.74 22.43
C ALA A 613 -33.56 24.80 23.32
N THR A 614 -33.75 26.02 22.80
CA THR A 614 -34.47 27.06 23.53
C THR A 614 -36.00 26.84 23.55
N LYS A 615 -36.59 26.24 22.50
CA LYS A 615 -37.99 25.85 22.46
C LYS A 615 -38.34 24.72 23.42
N THR A 616 -37.42 23.82 23.67
CA THR A 616 -37.59 22.72 24.66
C THR A 616 -37.42 23.17 26.10
N ASN A 617 -36.98 24.42 26.32
CA ASN A 617 -36.83 25.05 27.65
C ASN A 617 -37.97 26.01 28.04
N GLU A 618 -39.09 26.06 27.30
CA GLU A 618 -40.30 26.70 27.84
C GLU A 618 -40.84 25.84 29.03
N PRO A 619 -41.01 26.42 30.21
CA PRO A 619 -41.50 25.65 31.35
C PRO A 619 -42.90 25.11 31.02
N PRO A 620 -43.15 23.81 31.26
CA PRO A 620 -44.48 23.26 31.08
C PRO A 620 -45.45 23.98 32.03
N VAL A 621 -46.56 24.45 31.45
CA VAL A 621 -47.73 24.93 32.24
C VAL A 621 -48.07 23.86 33.22
N THR A 622 -48.00 24.20 34.51
CA THR A 622 -48.24 23.37 35.65
C THR A 622 -49.60 22.71 35.59
N GLU A 623 -49.68 21.40 35.35
CA GLU A 623 -50.68 20.53 35.95
C GLU A 623 -49.93 19.60 36.91
N THR A 624 -50.24 19.77 38.18
CA THR A 624 -49.72 19.00 39.31
C THR A 624 -50.20 17.55 39.21
N SER A 625 -49.26 16.62 39.02
CA SER A 625 -49.38 15.28 39.59
C SER A 625 -47.97 14.78 39.90
N GLU A 626 -47.65 14.75 41.19
CA GLU A 626 -46.49 14.14 41.76
C GLU A 626 -46.49 12.64 41.45
N THR A 627 -45.52 12.17 40.65
CA THR A 627 -44.97 10.81 40.78
C THR A 627 -43.45 10.91 40.62
N ASN A 628 -42.77 10.97 41.77
CA ASN A 628 -41.33 10.77 41.87
C ASN A 628 -41.03 9.29 41.59
N GLU A 629 -40.79 8.91 40.37
CA GLU A 629 -40.09 7.66 40.08
C GLU A 629 -38.57 7.92 39.98
N PRO A 630 -37.74 7.15 40.69
CA PRO A 630 -36.29 7.33 40.65
C PRO A 630 -35.73 6.89 39.30
N PHE A 631 -34.84 7.71 38.75
CA PHE A 631 -34.20 7.54 37.45
C PHE A 631 -33.32 6.28 37.29
N PHE A 632 -33.14 5.49 38.37
CA PHE A 632 -32.46 4.19 38.34
C PHE A 632 -33.32 3.15 39.05
N ASP A 633 -33.40 1.95 38.42
CA ASP A 633 -34.03 0.79 39.00
C ASP A 633 -33.39 0.51 40.39
N PRO A 634 -34.19 0.51 41.45
CA PRO A 634 -33.71 0.24 42.82
C PRO A 634 -32.92 -1.07 42.91
N LEU A 635 -33.22 -2.06 42.08
CA LEU A 635 -32.53 -3.35 42.03
C LEU A 635 -31.06 -3.23 41.57
N ILE A 636 -30.76 -2.28 40.72
CA ILE A 636 -29.39 -2.02 40.24
C ILE A 636 -28.56 -1.35 41.32
N VAL A 637 -29.15 -0.42 42.07
CA VAL A 637 -28.48 0.29 43.16
C VAL A 637 -28.20 -0.66 44.32
N ASP A 638 -29.15 -1.51 44.67
CA ASP A 638 -29.01 -2.49 45.78
C ASP A 638 -28.02 -3.61 45.41
N THR A 639 -27.99 -4.05 44.15
CA THR A 639 -27.00 -5.02 43.67
C THR A 639 -25.59 -4.43 43.70
N PHE A 640 -25.45 -3.13 43.41
CA PHE A 640 -24.17 -2.42 43.46
C PHE A 640 -23.69 -2.26 44.91
N LEU A 641 -24.56 -1.85 45.85
CA LEU A 641 -24.23 -1.67 47.25
C LEU A 641 -23.91 -3.01 47.96
N ASN A 642 -24.63 -4.08 47.66
CA ASN A 642 -24.38 -5.42 48.21
C ASN A 642 -23.03 -6.02 47.76
N ASN A 643 -22.52 -5.64 46.60
CA ASN A 643 -21.19 -6.06 46.16
C ASN A 643 -20.06 -5.32 46.90
N PHE A 644 -20.28 -4.11 47.40
CA PHE A 644 -19.29 -3.38 48.21
C PHE A 644 -19.25 -3.89 49.67
N GLU A 645 -20.37 -4.32 50.22
CA GLU A 645 -20.43 -4.95 51.53
C GLU A 645 -19.61 -6.25 51.58
N LYS A 646 -19.66 -7.05 50.53
CA LYS A 646 -18.82 -8.26 50.35
C LYS A 646 -17.32 -7.97 50.28
N LEU A 647 -16.95 -6.72 50.05
CA LEU A 647 -15.56 -6.25 50.00
C LEU A 647 -15.08 -5.61 51.32
N GLY A 648 -15.94 -5.57 52.37
CA GLY A 648 -15.63 -5.03 53.69
C GLY A 648 -15.58 -3.50 53.75
N LEU A 649 -16.29 -2.81 52.84
CA LEU A 649 -16.41 -1.36 52.81
C LEU A 649 -17.78 -0.95 53.32
N ASN A 650 -17.85 0.05 54.21
CA ASN A 650 -19.10 0.49 54.81
C ASN A 650 -20.01 1.20 53.78
N PRO A 651 -21.21 0.64 53.49
CA PRO A 651 -22.12 1.18 52.47
C PRO A 651 -22.69 2.56 52.83
N LYS A 652 -22.77 2.91 54.08
CA LYS A 652 -23.34 4.18 54.55
C LYS A 652 -22.51 5.38 54.21
N THR A 653 -21.18 5.23 54.26
CA THR A 653 -20.22 6.30 53.91
C THR A 653 -20.21 6.58 52.42
N LEU A 654 -20.47 5.57 51.57
CA LEU A 654 -20.57 5.72 50.14
C LEU A 654 -21.90 6.30 49.67
N LYS A 655 -22.99 5.95 50.35
CA LYS A 655 -24.33 6.48 50.07
C LYS A 655 -24.41 7.99 50.35
N ASP A 656 -23.76 8.44 51.41
CA ASP A 656 -23.68 9.86 51.77
C ASP A 656 -22.81 10.67 50.80
N LEU A 657 -21.79 10.05 50.21
CA LEU A 657 -20.92 10.70 49.20
C LEU A 657 -21.60 10.82 47.83
N PHE A 658 -22.40 9.84 47.45
CA PHE A 658 -23.07 9.83 46.13
C PHE A 658 -24.39 10.60 46.10
N THR A 659 -25.12 10.67 47.25
CA THR A 659 -26.44 11.29 47.26
C THR A 659 -26.39 12.82 47.36
N PHE A 660 -25.30 13.41 47.85
CA PHE A 660 -25.26 14.86 48.10
C PHE A 660 -24.77 15.74 46.92
N GLN A 661 -24.13 15.17 45.88
CA GLN A 661 -23.55 16.02 44.81
C GLN A 661 -23.99 15.71 43.38
N ILE A 662 -24.53 14.55 43.10
CA ILE A 662 -24.90 14.19 41.69
C ILE A 662 -26.39 14.45 41.41
N PHE A 663 -27.24 14.46 42.45
CA PHE A 663 -28.70 14.60 42.27
C PHE A 663 -29.25 16.00 42.50
N ALA A 664 -28.43 16.94 43.00
CA ALA A 664 -28.90 18.30 43.29
C ALA A 664 -28.77 19.28 42.08
N ASP A 665 -27.88 19.04 41.13
CA ASP A 665 -27.75 19.87 39.91
C ASP A 665 -27.06 19.10 38.77
N PRO A 666 -27.80 18.58 37.79
CA PRO A 666 -27.23 17.91 36.62
C PRO A 666 -26.35 18.83 35.77
N ASN A 667 -26.50 20.15 35.85
CA ASN A 667 -25.72 21.13 35.06
C ASN A 667 -24.38 21.49 35.72
N ALA A 668 -24.13 21.06 36.96
CA ALA A 668 -22.84 21.27 37.61
C ALA A 668 -21.68 20.45 36.97
N PHE A 669 -22.01 19.46 36.16
CA PHE A 669 -21.05 18.61 35.48
C PHE A 669 -20.25 19.34 34.35
N PHE A 670 -20.81 20.43 33.81
CA PHE A 670 -20.23 21.15 32.66
C PHE A 670 -19.49 22.43 33.00
N LYS A 671 -19.34 22.79 34.33
CA LYS A 671 -18.54 23.97 34.71
C LYS A 671 -17.06 23.62 34.88
N LYS A 672 -16.22 24.30 34.10
CA LYS A 672 -14.79 24.08 33.85
C LYS A 672 -13.87 24.03 35.09
N ASP A 673 -14.33 24.38 36.29
CA ASP A 673 -13.49 24.53 37.49
C ASP A 673 -13.69 23.48 38.58
N ASN A 674 -14.56 22.45 38.39
CA ASN A 674 -14.94 21.51 39.45
C ASN A 674 -14.58 20.02 39.12
N TRP A 675 -13.57 19.74 38.31
CA TRP A 675 -13.20 18.37 37.95
C TRP A 675 -12.42 17.56 39.00
N ARG A 676 -11.85 18.22 40.04
CA ARG A 676 -11.00 17.56 41.04
C ARG A 676 -11.70 16.47 41.88
N PRO A 677 -12.98 16.58 42.28
CA PRO A 677 -13.67 15.49 42.99
C PRO A 677 -13.93 14.26 42.09
N TYR A 678 -14.08 14.45 40.79
CA TYR A 678 -14.40 13.36 39.84
C TYR A 678 -13.17 12.55 39.48
N ALA A 679 -11.99 13.17 39.42
CA ALA A 679 -10.71 12.51 39.24
C ALA A 679 -10.41 11.53 40.37
N LEU A 680 -10.83 11.85 41.62
CA LEU A 680 -10.71 10.95 42.80
C LEU A 680 -11.62 9.73 42.67
N GLY A 681 -12.85 9.89 42.18
CA GLY A 681 -13.81 8.79 41.97
C GLY A 681 -13.33 7.80 40.92
N ILE A 682 -12.80 8.30 39.78
CA ILE A 682 -12.23 7.47 38.68
C ILE A 682 -10.95 6.77 39.16
N SER A 683 -10.10 7.46 39.94
CA SER A 683 -8.88 6.87 40.49
C SER A 683 -9.19 5.74 41.49
N LEU A 684 -10.22 5.90 42.31
CA LEU A 684 -10.70 4.86 43.25
C LEU A 684 -11.30 3.64 42.52
N LEU A 685 -11.96 3.82 41.38
CA LEU A 685 -12.45 2.74 40.52
C LEU A 685 -11.30 1.96 39.85
N ILE A 686 -10.25 2.64 39.45
CA ILE A 686 -9.04 2.02 38.87
C ILE A 686 -8.27 1.26 39.93
N ILE A 687 -8.13 1.81 41.14
CA ILE A 687 -7.48 1.17 42.28
C ILE A 687 -8.29 -0.05 42.73
N GLY A 688 -9.63 0.04 42.81
CA GLY A 688 -10.52 -1.07 43.11
C GLY A 688 -10.36 -2.23 42.09
N ARG A 689 -10.31 -1.96 40.80
CA ARG A 689 -10.04 -2.97 39.75
C ARG A 689 -8.64 -3.59 39.86
N TRP A 690 -7.64 -2.80 40.25
CA TRP A 690 -6.27 -3.29 40.44
C TRP A 690 -6.17 -4.20 41.68
N LEU A 691 -6.80 -3.84 42.80
CA LEU A 691 -6.86 -4.65 44.03
C LEU A 691 -7.61 -5.99 43.84
N ILE A 692 -8.69 -5.98 43.04
CA ILE A 692 -9.42 -7.20 42.67
C ILE A 692 -8.55 -8.12 41.80
N ARG A 693 -7.79 -7.57 40.84
CA ARG A 693 -6.84 -8.34 40.02
C ARG A 693 -5.70 -8.91 40.86
N ARG A 694 -5.21 -8.16 41.84
CA ARG A 694 -4.12 -8.62 42.74
C ARG A 694 -4.59 -9.73 43.70
N ARG A 695 -5.81 -9.67 44.23
CA ARG A 695 -6.40 -10.74 45.04
C ARG A 695 -6.67 -12.04 44.24
N ARG A 696 -7.06 -11.94 42.96
CA ARG A 696 -7.21 -13.12 42.09
C ARG A 696 -5.87 -13.78 41.77
N ARG A 697 -4.78 -13.01 41.66
CA ARG A 697 -3.42 -13.54 41.43
C ARG A 697 -2.89 -14.30 42.67
N ASN A 698 -3.22 -13.85 43.87
CA ASN A 698 -2.75 -14.49 45.10
C ASN A 698 -3.60 -15.70 45.54
N ARG A 699 -4.75 -15.97 44.91
CA ARG A 699 -5.56 -17.19 45.17
C ARG A 699 -5.26 -18.33 44.15
N GLY A 700 -4.40 -18.13 43.20
CA GLY A 700 -3.97 -19.15 42.27
C GLY A 700 -2.60 -19.80 42.60
N GLN A 701 -2.10 -19.58 43.82
CA GLN A 701 -0.87 -20.20 44.34
C GLN A 701 -1.10 -20.90 45.68
N ILE A 702 -2.17 -21.67 45.83
CA ILE A 702 -2.33 -22.71 46.83
C ILE A 702 -2.92 -23.93 46.11
#